data_666f2585478064cfe4ae4d77a5424c48
#
_entry.id   666f2585478064cfe4ae4d77a5424c48
#
_cell.length_a   1.000
_cell.length_b   1.000
_cell.length_c   1.000
_cell.angle_alpha   90.00
_cell.angle_beta   90.00
_cell.angle_gamma   90.00
#
_symmetry.space_group_name_H-M   'P 1'
#
loop_
_entity.id
_entity.type
_entity.pdbx_description
1 polymer ?
#
loop_
_entity_poly.entity_id
_entity_poly.type
_entity_poly.pdbx_seq_one_letter_code
_entity_poly.pdbx_strand_id
1 'polypeptide(L)'
;MSGVADTMSPAPPSRIAWSRAADWICAAAVLALWLISRPYRGVRHDAVLYTGQILARLMPDRIGTDLFFAYGSQDRYSLFSPLMAPLVERFGVGPTELVLLACCNLLFALACWDLMRAWLPRPLCWLALLFVAVLPHTYGGLGAFSYAEPFLTARSFAEPLALLALSQLLRGRLAVAIVFALLGVAFHPLITLPVLVIGWGVLILQRRNWLWLAALLLVPVALAILGVPPFSGMTQRFDAQWFALVQAHNANAFIITNTVLDWAPLAFDALVLGLCLRLETTPPPLRRLILSMLVAVAAFTVLWGLGADLLHDVLLTQLQLWRIYWPMHLLAMMLLPVLGLACWQRGWVGKWCVAALALAAVAVLSNWRTGWLCIVWALLALLADFTRAKVSRKTAIAATVASFVAMLGISARVAQVTQMAIDRFPDRFGHVDPAMIIISLPFAGGLLALLLVRLVGAGIGGRAAAAILAVAGVVFGVGVWDQRSPWQQRLEGGATTVSPAFEADIPAHATVYWDDSLIDPWLLARRANFFVKDQGAGLLFNRATAMEFDRRDRATTGFELQRELCSTVAALSGGTGECAMSRESVVEFCSAPLHPGFLVFETPLSLPAVAEWHDTAAGTSRHSFYLYSCARLR
;
A
#
# COMPACT_ATOMS: atom_id res chain seq x y z
N MET A 1 -49.73 -6.81 -53.83
CA MET A 1 -49.63 -7.81 -52.76
C MET A 1 -48.30 -7.59 -52.07
N SER A 2 -48.31 -6.82 -50.99
CA SER A 2 -47.16 -6.41 -50.22
C SER A 2 -47.04 -7.31 -48.99
N GLY A 3 -45.99 -8.17 -48.98
CA GLY A 3 -45.62 -8.96 -47.81
C GLY A 3 -44.74 -8.13 -46.89
N VAL A 4 -45.30 -7.69 -45.74
CA VAL A 4 -44.55 -7.09 -44.65
C VAL A 4 -43.83 -8.20 -43.90
N ALA A 5 -42.51 -8.26 -44.01
CA ALA A 5 -41.68 -9.11 -43.17
C ALA A 5 -41.58 -8.49 -41.78
N ASP A 6 -42.25 -9.10 -40.85
CA ASP A 6 -42.12 -8.82 -39.40
C ASP A 6 -40.67 -9.13 -38.96
N THR A 7 -39.84 -8.09 -38.80
CA THR A 7 -38.57 -8.20 -38.10
C THR A 7 -38.83 -8.32 -36.62
N MET A 8 -38.86 -9.55 -36.10
CA MET A 8 -38.82 -9.84 -34.68
C MET A 8 -37.62 -9.15 -34.03
N SER A 9 -37.83 -8.02 -33.40
CA SER A 9 -36.87 -7.40 -32.49
C SER A 9 -36.58 -8.41 -31.37
N PRO A 10 -35.31 -8.77 -31.09
CA PRO A 10 -35.00 -9.68 -30.00
C PRO A 10 -35.46 -9.04 -28.68
N ALA A 11 -36.31 -9.78 -27.95
CA ALA A 11 -36.79 -9.38 -26.64
C ALA A 11 -35.57 -9.02 -25.75
N PRO A 12 -35.61 -7.90 -25.01
CA PRO A 12 -34.53 -7.54 -24.12
C PRO A 12 -34.32 -8.68 -23.11
N PRO A 13 -33.06 -9.07 -22.81
CA PRO A 13 -32.80 -10.13 -21.85
C PRO A 13 -33.52 -9.82 -20.54
N SER A 14 -34.26 -10.79 -20.03
CA SER A 14 -35.03 -10.69 -18.79
C SER A 14 -34.17 -10.03 -17.72
N ARG A 15 -34.57 -8.84 -17.26
CA ARG A 15 -33.93 -8.14 -16.14
C ARG A 15 -34.05 -9.04 -14.92
N ILE A 16 -33.00 -9.79 -14.59
CA ILE A 16 -32.93 -10.55 -13.35
C ILE A 16 -33.18 -9.54 -12.24
N ALA A 17 -34.32 -9.71 -11.53
CA ALA A 17 -34.66 -8.84 -10.42
C ALA A 17 -33.60 -9.01 -9.32
N TRP A 18 -32.70 -8.04 -9.20
CA TRP A 18 -31.68 -8.03 -8.18
C TRP A 18 -32.31 -7.83 -6.81
N SER A 19 -32.22 -8.82 -5.94
CA SER A 19 -32.86 -8.84 -4.62
C SER A 19 -31.95 -8.29 -3.52
N ARG A 20 -32.54 -7.91 -2.38
CA ARG A 20 -31.79 -7.56 -1.17
C ARG A 20 -30.91 -8.71 -0.68
N ALA A 21 -31.36 -9.96 -0.82
CA ALA A 21 -30.57 -11.14 -0.48
C ALA A 21 -29.30 -11.22 -1.35
N ALA A 22 -29.37 -10.87 -2.64
CA ALA A 22 -28.21 -10.78 -3.51
C ALA A 22 -27.18 -9.75 -3.00
N ASP A 23 -27.63 -8.60 -2.52
CA ASP A 23 -26.74 -7.59 -1.94
C ASP A 23 -26.00 -8.13 -0.70
N TRP A 24 -26.71 -8.82 0.21
CA TRP A 24 -26.07 -9.41 1.40
C TRP A 24 -25.07 -10.53 1.08
N ILE A 25 -25.39 -11.38 0.11
CA ILE A 25 -24.47 -12.43 -0.36
C ILE A 25 -23.20 -11.80 -0.95
N CYS A 26 -23.35 -10.78 -1.79
CA CYS A 26 -22.20 -10.07 -2.36
C CYS A 26 -21.40 -9.32 -1.28
N ALA A 27 -22.04 -8.71 -0.30
CA ALA A 27 -21.36 -8.08 0.83
C ALA A 27 -20.53 -9.09 1.64
N ALA A 28 -21.09 -10.26 1.94
CA ALA A 28 -20.37 -11.34 2.60
C ALA A 28 -19.21 -11.87 1.74
N ALA A 29 -19.41 -11.99 0.42
CA ALA A 29 -18.35 -12.38 -0.50
C ALA A 29 -17.20 -11.36 -0.58
N VAL A 30 -17.53 -10.06 -0.60
CA VAL A 30 -16.52 -8.99 -0.52
C VAL A 30 -15.74 -9.08 0.79
N LEU A 31 -16.44 -9.23 1.93
CA LEU A 31 -15.80 -9.37 3.23
C LEU A 31 -14.86 -10.58 3.26
N ALA A 32 -15.33 -11.74 2.79
CA ALA A 32 -14.52 -12.96 2.72
C ALA A 32 -13.23 -12.75 1.91
N LEU A 33 -13.37 -12.26 0.67
CA LEU A 33 -12.23 -12.03 -0.21
C LEU A 33 -11.30 -10.92 0.32
N TRP A 34 -11.86 -9.90 0.97
CA TRP A 34 -11.07 -8.84 1.58
C TRP A 34 -10.20 -9.36 2.73
N LEU A 35 -10.77 -10.13 3.64
CA LEU A 35 -10.03 -10.71 4.76
C LEU A 35 -8.91 -11.65 4.27
N ILE A 36 -9.19 -12.46 3.25
CA ILE A 36 -8.21 -13.40 2.69
C ILE A 36 -7.10 -12.66 1.92
N SER A 37 -7.44 -11.65 1.12
CA SER A 37 -6.47 -10.94 0.27
C SER A 37 -5.66 -9.87 1.01
N ARG A 38 -6.14 -9.38 2.16
CA ARG A 38 -5.51 -8.33 2.98
C ARG A 38 -5.40 -8.76 4.44
N PRO A 39 -4.56 -9.78 4.73
CA PRO A 39 -4.36 -10.24 6.10
C PRO A 39 -3.69 -9.14 6.93
N TYR A 40 -4.10 -9.04 8.19
CA TYR A 40 -3.44 -8.18 9.16
C TYR A 40 -2.09 -8.78 9.57
N ARG A 41 -1.04 -7.99 9.46
CA ARG A 41 0.34 -8.43 9.74
C ARG A 41 0.99 -7.68 10.90
N GLY A 42 0.20 -6.90 11.65
CA GLY A 42 0.68 -6.12 12.79
C GLY A 42 1.49 -4.88 12.39
N VAL A 43 2.29 -4.40 13.32
CA VAL A 43 3.14 -3.22 13.16
C VAL A 43 4.31 -3.56 12.25
N ARG A 44 4.18 -3.23 10.97
CA ARG A 44 5.20 -3.51 9.93
C ARG A 44 5.28 -2.34 8.94
N HIS A 45 6.37 -2.29 8.19
CA HIS A 45 6.57 -1.26 7.18
C HIS A 45 6.36 0.14 7.79
N ASP A 46 5.62 1.02 7.13
CA ASP A 46 5.34 2.37 7.62
C ASP A 46 4.57 2.40 8.95
N ALA A 47 3.80 1.36 9.30
CA ALA A 47 3.15 1.31 10.62
C ALA A 47 4.16 1.42 11.76
N VAL A 48 5.38 0.92 11.61
CA VAL A 48 6.46 1.07 12.60
C VAL A 48 6.69 2.55 12.90
N LEU A 49 6.79 3.39 11.87
CA LEU A 49 7.04 4.83 12.01
C LEU A 49 5.84 5.56 12.64
N TYR A 50 4.61 5.20 12.24
CA TYR A 50 3.39 5.77 12.81
C TYR A 50 3.17 5.36 14.28
N THR A 51 3.44 4.09 14.60
CA THR A 51 3.44 3.61 15.99
C THR A 51 4.53 4.32 16.80
N GLY A 52 5.72 4.48 16.22
CA GLY A 52 6.80 5.26 16.84
C GLY A 52 6.40 6.71 17.14
N GLN A 53 5.66 7.39 16.25
CA GLN A 53 5.12 8.74 16.51
C GLN A 53 4.17 8.76 17.70
N ILE A 54 3.32 7.73 17.84
CA ILE A 54 2.43 7.60 19.00
C ILE A 54 3.25 7.41 20.28
N LEU A 55 4.21 6.50 20.25
CA LEU A 55 5.07 6.19 21.39
C LEU A 55 5.98 7.37 21.78
N ALA A 56 6.50 8.10 20.79
CA ALA A 56 7.28 9.33 21.04
C ALA A 56 6.45 10.42 21.72
N ARG A 57 5.14 10.50 21.43
CA ARG A 57 4.22 11.41 22.11
C ARG A 57 3.94 10.98 23.54
N LEU A 58 3.82 9.68 23.80
CA LEU A 58 3.61 9.13 25.13
C LEU A 58 4.88 9.16 25.99
N MET A 59 6.06 9.05 25.36
CA MET A 59 7.37 8.99 26.03
C MET A 59 8.37 9.96 25.38
N PRO A 60 8.13 11.29 25.48
CA PRO A 60 8.92 12.31 24.78
C PRO A 60 10.40 12.32 25.20
N ASP A 61 10.69 12.06 26.47
CA ASP A 61 12.06 12.06 27.01
C ASP A 61 12.83 10.76 26.75
N ARG A 62 12.19 9.76 26.16
CA ARG A 62 12.76 8.46 25.86
C ARG A 62 12.76 8.23 24.36
N ILE A 63 11.63 7.75 23.81
CA ILE A 63 11.45 7.47 22.38
C ILE A 63 11.45 8.75 21.54
N GLY A 64 10.92 9.86 22.08
CA GLY A 64 10.93 11.16 21.40
C GLY A 64 12.33 11.70 21.07
N THR A 65 13.39 11.17 21.71
CA THR A 65 14.79 11.52 21.43
C THR A 65 15.41 10.67 20.31
N ASP A 66 14.67 9.70 19.77
CA ASP A 66 15.11 8.89 18.63
C ASP A 66 15.43 9.78 17.41
N LEU A 67 16.42 9.38 16.63
CA LEU A 67 16.85 10.11 15.44
C LEU A 67 15.68 10.47 14.52
N PHE A 68 14.70 9.57 14.39
CA PHE A 68 13.54 9.79 13.53
C PHE A 68 12.64 10.94 14.01
N PHE A 69 12.63 11.27 15.31
CA PHE A 69 11.76 12.29 15.92
C PHE A 69 12.50 13.55 16.40
N ALA A 70 13.78 13.40 16.75
CA ALA A 70 14.56 14.45 17.45
C ALA A 70 14.60 15.80 16.73
N TYR A 71 14.61 15.81 15.40
CA TYR A 71 14.64 17.03 14.58
C TYR A 71 13.28 17.39 14.00
N GLY A 72 12.22 16.73 14.44
CA GLY A 72 10.86 16.89 13.94
C GLY A 72 10.48 15.84 12.90
N SER A 73 9.21 15.51 12.89
CA SER A 73 8.63 14.53 11.97
C SER A 73 7.41 15.10 11.27
N GLN A 74 6.93 14.39 10.24
CA GLN A 74 5.68 14.69 9.54
C GLN A 74 4.43 14.62 10.44
N ASP A 75 4.56 14.11 11.67
CA ASP A 75 3.50 14.05 12.68
C ASP A 75 2.87 15.41 12.97
N ARG A 76 3.64 16.51 12.82
CA ARG A 76 3.16 17.88 13.00
C ARG A 76 2.00 18.27 12.07
N TYR A 77 1.82 17.57 10.96
CA TYR A 77 0.82 17.85 9.94
C TYR A 77 -0.31 16.81 9.92
N SER A 78 -0.45 16.02 10.99
CA SER A 78 -1.43 14.94 11.08
C SER A 78 -2.10 14.91 12.45
N LEU A 79 -3.40 14.64 12.47
CA LEU A 79 -4.14 14.33 13.70
C LEU A 79 -4.01 12.87 14.12
N PHE A 80 -3.24 12.04 13.39
CA PHE A 80 -3.16 10.62 13.64
C PHE A 80 -2.63 10.32 15.05
N SER A 81 -1.40 10.69 15.35
CA SER A 81 -0.80 10.35 16.65
C SER A 81 -1.48 11.02 17.84
N PRO A 82 -1.97 12.30 17.77
CA PRO A 82 -2.75 12.88 18.87
C PRO A 82 -4.02 12.09 19.20
N LEU A 83 -4.71 11.55 18.20
CA LEU A 83 -5.94 10.79 18.40
C LEU A 83 -5.66 9.34 18.81
N MET A 84 -4.54 8.77 18.34
CA MET A 84 -4.18 7.38 18.64
C MET A 84 -3.52 7.22 20.01
N ALA A 85 -2.75 8.20 20.48
CA ALA A 85 -2.01 8.10 21.75
C ALA A 85 -2.89 7.70 22.93
N PRO A 86 -4.04 8.34 23.22
CA PRO A 86 -4.89 7.95 24.34
C PRO A 86 -5.51 6.54 24.18
N LEU A 87 -5.71 6.07 22.94
CA LEU A 87 -6.22 4.72 22.68
C LEU A 87 -5.12 3.68 22.94
N VAL A 88 -3.90 3.94 22.46
CA VAL A 88 -2.75 3.06 22.68
C VAL A 88 -2.36 3.02 24.16
N GLU A 89 -2.41 4.15 24.87
CA GLU A 89 -2.17 4.19 26.31
C GLU A 89 -3.16 3.31 27.08
N ARG A 90 -4.44 3.31 26.67
CA ARG A 90 -5.50 2.57 27.35
C ARG A 90 -5.58 1.10 26.96
N PHE A 91 -5.42 0.77 25.68
CA PHE A 91 -5.72 -0.56 25.14
C PHE A 91 -4.48 -1.30 24.63
N GLY A 92 -3.32 -0.64 24.57
CA GLY A 92 -2.11 -1.17 23.94
C GLY A 92 -2.09 -0.98 22.44
N VAL A 93 -0.91 -1.20 21.85
CA VAL A 93 -0.66 -1.02 20.39
C VAL A 93 -1.47 -2.01 19.57
N GLY A 94 -1.30 -3.31 19.80
CA GLY A 94 -1.87 -4.36 18.97
C GLY A 94 -3.41 -4.33 18.88
N PRO A 95 -4.14 -4.32 20.02
CA PRO A 95 -5.62 -4.23 19.98
C PRO A 95 -6.12 -2.96 19.31
N THR A 96 -5.46 -1.81 19.54
CA THR A 96 -5.83 -0.53 18.94
C THR A 96 -5.67 -0.58 17.43
N GLU A 97 -4.53 -1.05 16.93
CA GLU A 97 -4.26 -1.12 15.51
C GLU A 97 -5.18 -2.12 14.79
N LEU A 98 -5.37 -3.30 15.36
CA LEU A 98 -6.22 -4.34 14.78
C LEU A 98 -7.66 -3.87 14.61
N VAL A 99 -8.27 -3.29 15.65
CA VAL A 99 -9.66 -2.83 15.61
C VAL A 99 -9.82 -1.65 14.65
N LEU A 100 -8.93 -0.66 14.73
CA LEU A 100 -9.02 0.52 13.87
C LEU A 100 -8.75 0.18 12.40
N LEU A 101 -7.82 -0.72 12.11
CA LEU A 101 -7.60 -1.19 10.74
C LEU A 101 -8.84 -1.88 10.18
N ALA A 102 -9.50 -2.75 10.96
CA ALA A 102 -10.75 -3.39 10.54
C ALA A 102 -11.83 -2.34 10.24
N CYS A 103 -11.99 -1.32 11.09
CA CYS A 103 -12.92 -0.22 10.87
C CYS A 103 -12.57 0.59 9.61
N CYS A 104 -11.31 0.92 9.41
CA CYS A 104 -10.84 1.66 8.23
C CYS A 104 -11.05 0.88 6.93
N ASN A 105 -10.77 -0.42 6.93
CA ASN A 105 -11.02 -1.30 5.79
C ASN A 105 -12.50 -1.38 5.43
N LEU A 106 -13.38 -1.50 6.43
CA LEU A 106 -14.83 -1.45 6.22
C LEU A 106 -15.25 -0.10 5.64
N LEU A 107 -14.77 1.00 6.21
CA LEU A 107 -15.07 2.35 5.72
C LEU A 107 -14.56 2.55 4.29
N PHE A 108 -13.39 2.01 3.95
CA PHE A 108 -12.85 2.06 2.60
C PHE A 108 -13.74 1.30 1.60
N ALA A 109 -14.17 0.08 1.94
CA ALA A 109 -15.07 -0.69 1.10
C ALA A 109 -16.43 0.03 0.90
N LEU A 110 -16.98 0.63 1.97
CA LEU A 110 -18.19 1.44 1.90
C LEU A 110 -18.01 2.70 1.04
N ALA A 111 -16.85 3.38 1.15
CA ALA A 111 -16.52 4.54 0.33
C ALA A 111 -16.40 4.18 -1.16
N CYS A 112 -15.75 3.05 -1.48
CA CYS A 112 -15.71 2.50 -2.83
C CYS A 112 -17.11 2.19 -3.36
N TRP A 113 -17.94 1.52 -2.55
CA TRP A 113 -19.33 1.23 -2.88
C TRP A 113 -20.13 2.51 -3.16
N ASP A 114 -20.05 3.50 -2.27
CA ASP A 114 -20.75 4.78 -2.41
C ASP A 114 -20.30 5.53 -3.67
N LEU A 115 -19.00 5.54 -3.96
CA LEU A 115 -18.45 6.15 -5.16
C LEU A 115 -19.03 5.49 -6.43
N MET A 116 -18.97 4.17 -6.54
CA MET A 116 -19.44 3.43 -7.72
C MET A 116 -20.94 3.54 -7.93
N ARG A 117 -21.72 3.62 -6.85
CA ARG A 117 -23.17 3.80 -6.93
C ARG A 117 -23.61 5.11 -7.59
N ALA A 118 -22.71 6.06 -7.74
CA ALA A 118 -23.00 7.30 -8.47
C ALA A 118 -23.24 7.08 -9.97
N TRP A 119 -22.73 5.97 -10.56
CA TRP A 119 -22.83 5.72 -12.00
C TRP A 119 -23.02 4.26 -12.44
N LEU A 120 -22.82 3.28 -11.56
CA LEU A 120 -23.02 1.88 -11.89
C LEU A 120 -24.33 1.32 -11.29
N PRO A 121 -25.00 0.39 -12.00
CA PRO A 121 -26.08 -0.39 -11.42
C PRO A 121 -25.53 -1.37 -10.37
N ARG A 122 -26.37 -1.77 -9.40
CA ARG A 122 -25.96 -2.61 -8.26
C ARG A 122 -25.11 -3.84 -8.62
N PRO A 123 -25.47 -4.67 -9.62
CA PRO A 123 -24.66 -5.84 -9.96
C PRO A 123 -23.23 -5.51 -10.36
N LEU A 124 -23.05 -4.43 -11.13
CA LEU A 124 -21.72 -3.97 -11.56
C LEU A 124 -20.94 -3.31 -10.42
N CYS A 125 -21.61 -2.65 -9.47
CA CYS A 125 -20.95 -2.15 -8.26
C CYS A 125 -20.35 -3.31 -7.44
N TRP A 126 -21.11 -4.40 -7.24
CA TRP A 126 -20.60 -5.56 -6.52
C TRP A 126 -19.45 -6.24 -7.25
N LEU A 127 -19.57 -6.40 -8.57
CA LEU A 127 -18.47 -6.95 -9.37
C LEU A 127 -17.21 -6.09 -9.27
N ALA A 128 -17.34 -4.77 -9.41
CA ALA A 128 -16.23 -3.84 -9.27
C ALA A 128 -15.60 -3.90 -7.87
N LEU A 129 -16.40 -3.97 -6.81
CA LEU A 129 -15.91 -4.06 -5.43
C LEU A 129 -15.20 -5.40 -5.15
N LEU A 130 -15.72 -6.51 -5.70
CA LEU A 130 -15.05 -7.80 -5.66
C LEU A 130 -13.68 -7.75 -6.37
N PHE A 131 -13.59 -7.07 -7.50
CA PHE A 131 -12.32 -6.88 -8.20
C PHE A 131 -11.34 -6.04 -7.37
N VAL A 132 -11.79 -4.95 -6.75
CA VAL A 132 -10.96 -4.17 -5.80
C VAL A 132 -10.48 -5.04 -4.63
N ALA A 133 -11.30 -5.98 -4.16
CA ALA A 133 -10.91 -6.88 -3.08
C ALA A 133 -9.82 -7.87 -3.48
N VAL A 134 -9.81 -8.38 -4.72
CA VAL A 134 -8.92 -9.47 -5.14
C VAL A 134 -7.73 -9.03 -6.00
N LEU A 135 -7.81 -7.87 -6.64
CA LEU A 135 -6.69 -7.37 -7.45
C LEU A 135 -5.61 -6.73 -6.57
N PRO A 136 -4.35 -6.79 -6.99
CA PRO A 136 -3.27 -6.08 -6.33
C PRO A 136 -3.58 -4.59 -6.18
N HIS A 137 -3.15 -4.04 -5.06
CA HIS A 137 -3.49 -2.69 -4.61
C HIS A 137 -2.26 -1.78 -4.53
N THR A 138 -1.10 -2.27 -4.97
CA THR A 138 0.16 -1.51 -5.01
C THR A 138 0.16 -0.50 -6.14
N TYR A 139 0.65 0.70 -5.88
CA TYR A 139 0.76 1.80 -6.83
C TYR A 139 2.09 2.55 -6.68
N GLY A 140 2.41 3.38 -7.67
CA GLY A 140 3.65 4.15 -7.70
C GLY A 140 4.85 3.34 -8.20
N GLY A 141 5.97 4.03 -8.41
CA GLY A 141 7.23 3.39 -8.75
C GLY A 141 7.72 2.47 -7.64
N LEU A 142 8.43 1.42 -8.00
CA LEU A 142 8.95 0.41 -7.10
C LEU A 142 7.88 -0.37 -6.29
N GLY A 143 6.59 -0.16 -6.56
CA GLY A 143 5.49 -0.80 -5.82
C GLY A 143 5.51 -0.47 -4.32
N ALA A 144 6.00 0.73 -3.95
CA ALA A 144 6.32 1.10 -2.58
C ALA A 144 5.09 1.22 -1.68
N PHE A 145 3.93 1.58 -2.25
CA PHE A 145 2.70 1.84 -1.49
C PHE A 145 1.49 1.11 -2.05
N SER A 146 0.48 0.95 -1.21
CA SER A 146 -0.79 0.36 -1.58
C SER A 146 -1.95 1.13 -0.96
N TYR A 147 -3.13 1.09 -1.60
CA TYR A 147 -4.35 1.53 -0.93
C TYR A 147 -4.90 0.40 -0.06
N ALA A 148 -5.65 0.75 0.99
CA ALA A 148 -6.17 -0.19 1.97
C ALA A 148 -5.10 -1.17 2.47
N GLU A 149 -4.04 -0.61 3.03
CA GLU A 149 -2.86 -1.33 3.52
C GLU A 149 -3.21 -2.38 4.58
N PRO A 150 -2.42 -3.47 4.72
CA PRO A 150 -2.65 -4.52 5.72
C PRO A 150 -2.15 -4.17 7.13
N PHE A 151 -1.91 -2.88 7.40
CA PHE A 151 -1.44 -2.31 8.66
C PHE A 151 -1.98 -0.88 8.84
N LEU A 152 -2.03 -0.40 10.09
CA LEU A 152 -2.63 0.89 10.39
C LEU A 152 -1.65 2.05 10.18
N THR A 153 -2.09 3.04 9.42
CA THR A 153 -1.39 4.32 9.22
C THR A 153 -2.39 5.46 9.13
N ALA A 154 -1.93 6.70 9.09
CA ALA A 154 -2.79 7.85 8.83
C ALA A 154 -3.48 7.78 7.46
N ARG A 155 -2.89 7.06 6.49
CA ARG A 155 -3.48 6.81 5.17
C ARG A 155 -4.77 6.01 5.25
N SER A 156 -4.83 5.04 6.16
CA SER A 156 -6.01 4.18 6.35
C SER A 156 -7.28 4.98 6.65
N PHE A 157 -7.15 6.14 7.31
CA PHE A 157 -8.24 7.09 7.54
C PHE A 157 -8.46 8.04 6.37
N ALA A 158 -7.40 8.55 5.78
CA ALA A 158 -7.46 9.57 4.74
C ALA A 158 -8.06 9.06 3.42
N GLU A 159 -7.72 7.85 3.01
CA GLU A 159 -8.19 7.24 1.75
C GLU A 159 -9.72 7.14 1.67
N PRO A 160 -10.44 6.52 2.63
CA PRO A 160 -11.89 6.44 2.57
C PRO A 160 -12.55 7.81 2.67
N LEU A 161 -12.02 8.75 3.46
CA LEU A 161 -12.52 10.11 3.55
C LEU A 161 -12.37 10.86 2.22
N ALA A 162 -11.24 10.71 1.55
CA ALA A 162 -11.00 11.29 0.23
C ALA A 162 -11.97 10.71 -0.83
N LEU A 163 -12.23 9.39 -0.81
CA LEU A 163 -13.20 8.75 -1.70
C LEU A 163 -14.63 9.23 -1.44
N LEU A 164 -15.01 9.37 -0.17
CA LEU A 164 -16.31 9.93 0.21
C LEU A 164 -16.44 11.40 -0.25
N ALA A 165 -15.39 12.20 -0.10
CA ALA A 165 -15.36 13.57 -0.61
C ALA A 165 -15.64 13.60 -2.12
N LEU A 166 -14.93 12.74 -2.89
CA LEU A 166 -15.13 12.63 -4.33
C LEU A 166 -16.54 12.16 -4.69
N SER A 167 -17.07 11.16 -3.98
CA SER A 167 -18.41 10.65 -4.19
C SER A 167 -19.50 11.72 -3.95
N GLN A 168 -19.39 12.49 -2.85
CA GLN A 168 -20.34 13.56 -2.56
C GLN A 168 -20.23 14.72 -3.54
N LEU A 169 -19.02 15.04 -4.00
CA LEU A 169 -18.79 16.03 -5.05
C LEU A 169 -19.51 15.65 -6.35
N LEU A 170 -19.36 14.39 -6.78
CA LEU A 170 -20.01 13.88 -8.00
C LEU A 170 -21.55 13.88 -7.92
N ARG A 171 -22.09 13.82 -6.71
CA ARG A 171 -23.55 13.96 -6.45
C ARG A 171 -24.00 15.42 -6.28
N GLY A 172 -23.09 16.39 -6.43
CA GLY A 172 -23.39 17.81 -6.27
C GLY A 172 -23.53 18.29 -4.82
N ARG A 173 -23.11 17.48 -3.83
CA ARG A 173 -23.19 17.81 -2.39
C ARG A 173 -21.89 18.44 -1.91
N LEU A 174 -21.59 19.65 -2.41
CA LEU A 174 -20.28 20.30 -2.23
C LEU A 174 -19.90 20.50 -0.75
N ALA A 175 -20.85 20.95 0.10
CA ALA A 175 -20.56 21.16 1.53
C ALA A 175 -20.12 19.88 2.23
N VAL A 176 -20.79 18.75 1.97
CA VAL A 176 -20.44 17.44 2.53
C VAL A 176 -19.11 16.96 1.98
N ALA A 177 -18.84 17.18 0.69
CA ALA A 177 -17.55 16.87 0.07
C ALA A 177 -16.39 17.62 0.73
N ILE A 178 -16.59 18.91 1.04
CA ILE A 178 -15.59 19.74 1.74
C ILE A 178 -15.33 19.19 3.14
N VAL A 179 -16.36 18.81 3.90
CA VAL A 179 -16.17 18.24 5.25
C VAL A 179 -15.31 16.98 5.19
N PHE A 180 -15.63 16.02 4.31
CA PHE A 180 -14.82 14.81 4.16
C PHE A 180 -13.40 15.11 3.67
N ALA A 181 -13.24 16.07 2.77
CA ALA A 181 -11.92 16.49 2.29
C ALA A 181 -11.07 17.10 3.41
N LEU A 182 -11.64 17.98 4.25
CA LEU A 182 -10.94 18.57 5.40
C LEU A 182 -10.54 17.51 6.42
N LEU A 183 -11.42 16.54 6.71
CA LEU A 183 -11.08 15.42 7.59
C LEU A 183 -9.95 14.56 6.97
N GLY A 184 -10.01 14.28 5.68
CA GLY A 184 -8.94 13.55 4.98
C GLY A 184 -7.59 14.28 5.04
N VAL A 185 -7.58 15.60 4.81
CA VAL A 185 -6.37 16.45 4.95
C VAL A 185 -5.85 16.43 6.37
N ALA A 186 -6.73 16.48 7.38
CA ALA A 186 -6.35 16.47 8.78
C ALA A 186 -5.64 15.16 9.20
N PHE A 187 -5.99 14.01 8.60
CA PHE A 187 -5.27 12.77 8.83
C PHE A 187 -4.01 12.66 7.97
N HIS A 188 -4.13 12.89 6.64
CA HIS A 188 -3.00 12.75 5.73
C HIS A 188 -3.14 13.65 4.50
N PRO A 189 -2.54 14.87 4.51
CA PRO A 189 -2.69 15.84 3.42
C PRO A 189 -2.20 15.29 2.06
N LEU A 190 -1.09 14.55 2.01
CA LEU A 190 -0.50 14.06 0.77
C LEU A 190 -1.35 12.97 0.07
N ILE A 191 -2.17 12.23 0.79
CA ILE A 191 -3.12 11.25 0.23
C ILE A 191 -4.39 11.93 -0.25
N THR A 192 -4.80 13.00 0.42
CA THR A 192 -6.03 13.71 0.07
C THR A 192 -5.82 14.70 -1.09
N LEU A 193 -4.64 15.30 -1.21
CA LEU A 193 -4.28 16.29 -2.24
C LEU A 193 -4.61 15.81 -3.68
N PRO A 194 -4.26 14.59 -4.12
CA PRO A 194 -4.66 14.07 -5.42
C PRO A 194 -6.16 14.17 -5.68
N VAL A 195 -6.98 13.78 -4.71
CA VAL A 195 -8.43 13.77 -4.84
C VAL A 195 -9.00 15.20 -4.89
N LEU A 196 -8.40 16.14 -4.15
CA LEU A 196 -8.77 17.56 -4.23
C LEU A 196 -8.52 18.12 -5.65
N VAL A 197 -7.37 17.83 -6.24
CA VAL A 197 -7.02 18.29 -7.59
C VAL A 197 -7.91 17.64 -8.64
N ILE A 198 -8.17 16.34 -8.56
CA ILE A 198 -9.09 15.63 -9.44
C ILE A 198 -10.51 16.22 -9.29
N GLY A 199 -10.98 16.43 -8.07
CA GLY A 199 -12.28 17.04 -7.79
C GLY A 199 -12.41 18.45 -8.36
N TRP A 200 -11.36 19.27 -8.23
CA TRP A 200 -11.32 20.60 -8.85
C TRP A 200 -11.39 20.52 -10.36
N GLY A 201 -10.65 19.63 -11.01
CA GLY A 201 -10.75 19.40 -12.45
C GLY A 201 -12.16 18.97 -12.89
N VAL A 202 -12.85 18.12 -12.11
CA VAL A 202 -14.26 17.77 -12.36
C VAL A 202 -15.15 19.03 -12.31
N LEU A 203 -14.97 19.91 -11.34
CA LEU A 203 -15.73 21.16 -11.23
C LEU A 203 -15.48 22.09 -12.43
N ILE A 204 -14.21 22.23 -12.86
CA ILE A 204 -13.84 23.04 -14.05
C ILE A 204 -14.54 22.49 -15.31
N LEU A 205 -14.54 21.14 -15.48
CA LEU A 205 -15.20 20.50 -16.61
C LEU A 205 -16.75 20.60 -16.56
N GLN A 206 -17.31 20.90 -15.39
CA GLN A 206 -18.72 21.23 -15.24
C GLN A 206 -19.01 22.69 -15.56
N ARG A 207 -18.23 23.60 -15.00
CA ARG A 207 -18.37 25.06 -15.15
C ARG A 207 -17.00 25.73 -15.09
N ARG A 208 -16.60 26.42 -16.15
CA ARG A 208 -15.28 27.08 -16.23
C ARG A 208 -15.04 28.14 -15.15
N ASN A 209 -16.11 28.66 -14.54
CA ASN A 209 -15.99 29.63 -13.44
C ASN A 209 -15.18 29.11 -12.27
N TRP A 210 -15.08 27.78 -12.06
CA TRP A 210 -14.27 27.18 -11.00
C TRP A 210 -12.75 27.34 -11.20
N LEU A 211 -12.32 27.90 -12.36
CA LEU A 211 -10.92 28.29 -12.58
C LEU A 211 -10.44 29.34 -11.58
N TRP A 212 -11.35 30.19 -11.03
CA TRP A 212 -10.96 31.19 -10.03
C TRP A 212 -10.30 30.58 -8.78
N LEU A 213 -10.61 29.31 -8.44
CA LEU A 213 -9.93 28.59 -7.36
C LEU A 213 -8.42 28.46 -7.59
N ALA A 214 -7.91 28.63 -8.82
CA ALA A 214 -6.48 28.73 -9.07
C ALA A 214 -5.81 29.85 -8.28
N ALA A 215 -6.56 30.91 -7.92
CA ALA A 215 -6.06 31.97 -7.06
C ALA A 215 -5.65 31.48 -5.67
N LEU A 216 -6.23 30.35 -5.19
CA LEU A 216 -5.81 29.74 -3.91
C LEU A 216 -4.37 29.21 -3.97
N LEU A 217 -3.80 28.97 -5.15
CA LEU A 217 -2.39 28.60 -5.31
C LEU A 217 -1.45 29.74 -4.92
N LEU A 218 -1.94 30.99 -4.88
CA LEU A 218 -1.18 32.12 -4.37
C LEU A 218 -0.97 32.05 -2.85
N VAL A 219 -1.84 31.34 -2.11
CA VAL A 219 -1.73 31.21 -0.66
C VAL A 219 -0.45 30.48 -0.25
N PRO A 220 -0.14 29.26 -0.75
CA PRO A 220 1.12 28.60 -0.43
C PRO A 220 2.34 29.41 -0.89
N VAL A 221 2.25 30.15 -2.01
CA VAL A 221 3.33 31.03 -2.48
C VAL A 221 3.55 32.18 -1.48
N ALA A 222 2.49 32.83 -1.03
CA ALA A 222 2.58 33.89 -0.01
C ALA A 222 3.14 33.36 1.30
N LEU A 223 2.68 32.18 1.76
CA LEU A 223 3.21 31.52 2.97
C LEU A 223 4.68 31.12 2.82
N ALA A 224 5.11 30.73 1.61
CA ALA A 224 6.51 30.45 1.30
C ALA A 224 7.39 31.71 1.44
N ILE A 225 6.93 32.83 0.89
CA ILE A 225 7.63 34.13 0.98
C ILE A 225 7.71 34.60 2.44
N LEU A 226 6.67 34.34 3.24
CA LEU A 226 6.65 34.66 4.68
C LEU A 226 7.44 33.67 5.53
N GLY A 227 8.07 32.66 4.95
CA GLY A 227 8.88 31.67 5.66
C GLY A 227 8.10 30.66 6.49
N VAL A 228 6.78 30.50 6.26
CA VAL A 228 5.92 29.61 7.03
C VAL A 228 6.11 28.14 6.61
N PRO A 229 6.54 27.23 7.52
CA PRO A 229 6.60 25.80 7.19
C PRO A 229 5.20 25.19 6.96
N PRO A 230 5.07 24.19 6.07
CA PRO A 230 6.11 23.61 5.21
C PRO A 230 6.37 24.41 3.93
N PHE A 231 5.61 25.46 3.65
CA PHE A 231 5.63 26.21 2.40
C PHE A 231 6.96 26.91 2.13
N SER A 232 7.71 27.28 3.18
CA SER A 232 9.08 27.81 3.04
C SER A 232 10.01 26.86 2.25
N GLY A 233 9.71 25.58 2.20
CA GLY A 233 10.41 24.60 1.36
C GLY A 233 10.31 24.85 -0.16
N MET A 234 9.34 25.64 -0.63
CA MET A 234 9.23 26.04 -2.06
C MET A 234 10.40 26.92 -2.54
N THR A 235 11.09 27.58 -1.63
CA THR A 235 12.25 28.44 -1.92
C THR A 235 13.58 27.74 -1.57
N GLN A 236 13.51 26.53 -1.06
CA GLN A 236 14.69 25.74 -0.64
C GLN A 236 14.99 24.65 -1.65
N ARG A 237 16.29 24.44 -1.86
CA ARG A 237 16.78 23.31 -2.65
C ARG A 237 17.61 22.41 -1.78
N PHE A 238 17.61 21.12 -2.11
CA PHE A 238 18.54 20.20 -1.49
C PHE A 238 19.97 20.61 -1.83
N ASP A 239 20.85 20.71 -0.83
CA ASP A 239 22.29 20.75 -1.07
C ASP A 239 22.79 19.36 -1.53
N ALA A 240 23.99 19.31 -2.09
CA ALA A 240 24.52 18.09 -2.72
C ALA A 240 24.56 16.88 -1.77
N GLN A 241 24.94 17.10 -0.49
CA GLN A 241 25.02 16.02 0.49
C GLN A 241 23.64 15.52 0.88
N TRP A 242 22.72 16.44 1.21
CA TRP A 242 21.36 16.07 1.54
C TRP A 242 20.64 15.38 0.38
N PHE A 243 20.81 15.89 -0.84
CA PHE A 243 20.25 15.27 -2.05
C PHE A 243 20.72 13.83 -2.24
N ALA A 244 22.04 13.59 -2.14
CA ALA A 244 22.61 12.26 -2.29
C ALA A 244 22.05 11.25 -1.26
N LEU A 245 21.90 11.67 0.00
CA LEU A 245 21.34 10.84 1.06
C LEU A 245 19.85 10.53 0.80
N VAL A 246 19.07 11.54 0.42
CA VAL A 246 17.64 11.34 0.10
C VAL A 246 17.49 10.42 -1.10
N GLN A 247 18.30 10.58 -2.16
CA GLN A 247 18.23 9.73 -3.34
C GLN A 247 18.59 8.27 -3.02
N ALA A 248 19.58 8.05 -2.15
CA ALA A 248 20.01 6.70 -1.76
C ALA A 248 18.97 5.97 -0.90
N HIS A 249 18.29 6.67 0.01
CA HIS A 249 17.39 6.05 1.00
C HIS A 249 15.89 6.23 0.71
N ASN A 250 15.53 7.17 -0.16
CA ASN A 250 14.15 7.49 -0.56
C ASN A 250 14.02 7.51 -2.08
N ALA A 251 14.50 6.46 -2.73
CA ALA A 251 14.53 6.35 -4.20
C ALA A 251 13.16 6.61 -4.86
N ASN A 252 12.08 6.18 -4.24
CA ASN A 252 10.70 6.40 -4.70
C ASN A 252 10.27 7.88 -4.77
N ALA A 253 11.06 8.80 -4.18
CA ALA A 253 10.81 10.24 -4.29
C ALA A 253 11.23 10.82 -5.67
N PHE A 254 11.94 10.06 -6.50
CA PHE A 254 12.52 10.52 -7.77
C PHE A 254 12.04 9.69 -8.97
N ILE A 255 11.77 10.35 -10.10
CA ILE A 255 11.38 9.67 -11.35
C ILE A 255 12.54 8.88 -11.94
N ILE A 256 13.76 9.43 -11.88
CA ILE A 256 14.96 8.84 -12.49
C ILE A 256 15.30 7.46 -11.92
N THR A 257 14.82 7.13 -10.72
CA THR A 257 15.04 5.83 -10.09
C THR A 257 14.07 4.76 -10.59
N ASN A 258 12.97 5.16 -11.24
CA ASN A 258 11.99 4.23 -11.78
C ASN A 258 12.56 3.49 -12.99
N THR A 259 12.40 2.18 -12.98
CA THR A 259 12.70 1.32 -14.12
C THR A 259 11.57 1.35 -15.15
N VAL A 260 11.83 0.84 -16.35
CA VAL A 260 10.79 0.69 -17.38
C VAL A 260 9.61 -0.16 -16.89
N LEU A 261 9.83 -1.12 -15.99
CA LEU A 261 8.79 -1.97 -15.43
C LEU A 261 7.85 -1.20 -14.49
N ASP A 262 8.35 -0.21 -13.76
CA ASP A 262 7.55 0.61 -12.84
C ASP A 262 6.50 1.46 -13.56
N TRP A 263 6.68 1.74 -14.85
CA TRP A 263 5.73 2.48 -15.68
C TRP A 263 4.61 1.60 -16.27
N ALA A 264 4.77 0.27 -16.27
CA ALA A 264 3.79 -0.62 -16.87
C ALA A 264 2.42 -0.59 -16.16
N PRO A 265 2.32 -0.57 -14.80
CA PRO A 265 1.05 -0.40 -14.10
C PRO A 265 0.34 0.91 -14.47
N LEU A 266 1.08 2.03 -14.52
CA LEU A 266 0.53 3.33 -14.89
C LEU A 266 0.01 3.34 -16.34
N ALA A 267 0.76 2.76 -17.27
CA ALA A 267 0.34 2.63 -18.66
C ALA A 267 -0.90 1.74 -18.81
N PHE A 268 -0.99 0.66 -18.04
CA PHE A 268 -2.16 -0.22 -18.01
C PHE A 268 -3.39 0.50 -17.46
N ASP A 269 -3.25 1.21 -16.35
CA ASP A 269 -4.34 1.99 -15.75
C ASP A 269 -4.84 3.08 -16.71
N ALA A 270 -3.92 3.81 -17.36
CA ALA A 270 -4.24 4.80 -18.37
C ALA A 270 -4.98 4.18 -19.58
N LEU A 271 -4.56 2.98 -20.01
CA LEU A 271 -5.23 2.23 -21.07
C LEU A 271 -6.66 1.88 -20.68
N VAL A 272 -6.87 1.29 -19.49
CA VAL A 272 -8.21 0.92 -19.00
C VAL A 272 -9.12 2.14 -18.93
N LEU A 273 -8.67 3.24 -18.33
CA LEU A 273 -9.45 4.47 -18.20
C LEU A 273 -9.71 5.12 -19.56
N GLY A 274 -8.70 5.18 -20.43
CA GLY A 274 -8.82 5.71 -21.79
C GLY A 274 -9.84 4.94 -22.64
N LEU A 275 -9.88 3.61 -22.50
CA LEU A 275 -10.88 2.78 -23.16
C LEU A 275 -12.28 3.01 -22.60
N CYS A 276 -12.42 3.18 -21.28
CA CYS A 276 -13.70 3.52 -20.67
C CYS A 276 -14.24 4.88 -21.19
N LEU A 277 -13.39 5.85 -21.54
CA LEU A 277 -13.83 7.08 -22.20
C LEU A 277 -14.44 6.86 -23.58
N ARG A 278 -14.06 5.78 -24.28
CA ARG A 278 -14.57 5.43 -25.60
C ARG A 278 -15.88 4.63 -25.58
N LEU A 279 -16.26 4.10 -24.40
CA LEU A 279 -17.55 3.41 -24.28
C LEU A 279 -18.70 4.41 -24.34
N GLU A 280 -19.67 4.17 -25.22
CA GLU A 280 -20.89 4.99 -25.35
C GLU A 280 -21.71 4.98 -24.08
N THR A 281 -21.67 3.88 -23.35
CA THR A 281 -22.39 3.67 -22.08
C THR A 281 -21.79 4.43 -20.90
N THR A 282 -20.60 5.04 -21.03
CA THR A 282 -19.97 5.79 -19.94
C THR A 282 -20.72 7.08 -19.68
N PRO A 283 -21.31 7.28 -18.49
CA PRO A 283 -22.11 8.46 -18.20
C PRO A 283 -21.23 9.72 -18.09
N PRO A 284 -21.80 10.92 -18.39
CA PRO A 284 -21.04 12.18 -18.40
C PRO A 284 -20.29 12.49 -17.10
N PRO A 285 -20.80 12.23 -15.89
CA PRO A 285 -20.03 12.45 -14.66
C PRO A 285 -18.76 11.60 -14.58
N LEU A 286 -18.85 10.33 -14.97
CA LEU A 286 -17.70 9.41 -14.99
C LEU A 286 -16.68 9.82 -16.07
N ARG A 287 -17.15 10.26 -17.25
CA ARG A 287 -16.26 10.80 -18.31
C ARG A 287 -15.44 11.99 -17.80
N ARG A 288 -16.11 12.93 -17.09
CA ARG A 288 -15.43 14.10 -16.50
C ARG A 288 -14.42 13.67 -15.42
N LEU A 289 -14.77 12.71 -14.59
CA LEU A 289 -13.86 12.16 -13.56
C LEU A 289 -12.62 11.54 -14.20
N ILE A 290 -12.78 10.65 -15.20
CA ILE A 290 -11.66 10.00 -15.87
C ILE A 290 -10.78 11.04 -16.58
N LEU A 291 -11.38 12.00 -17.29
CA LEU A 291 -10.62 13.03 -17.99
C LEU A 291 -9.83 13.92 -17.00
N SER A 292 -10.48 14.37 -15.92
CA SER A 292 -9.82 15.15 -14.87
C SER A 292 -8.67 14.37 -14.24
N MET A 293 -8.88 13.07 -13.98
CA MET A 293 -7.86 12.19 -13.40
C MET A 293 -6.65 12.03 -14.32
N LEU A 294 -6.86 11.73 -15.60
CA LEU A 294 -5.76 11.57 -16.58
C LEU A 294 -4.95 12.87 -16.75
N VAL A 295 -5.62 14.02 -16.79
CA VAL A 295 -4.96 15.32 -16.87
C VAL A 295 -4.18 15.62 -15.59
N ALA A 296 -4.78 15.36 -14.41
CA ALA A 296 -4.12 15.56 -13.12
C ALA A 296 -2.89 14.65 -12.97
N VAL A 297 -3.00 13.38 -13.36
CA VAL A 297 -1.87 12.42 -13.35
C VAL A 297 -0.74 12.93 -14.26
N ALA A 298 -1.03 13.34 -15.47
CA ALA A 298 -0.02 13.88 -16.39
C ALA A 298 0.66 15.13 -15.80
N ALA A 299 -0.11 16.07 -15.26
CA ALA A 299 0.41 17.28 -14.63
C ALA A 299 1.29 16.98 -13.42
N PHE A 300 0.85 16.11 -12.52
CA PHE A 300 1.63 15.73 -11.33
C PHE A 300 2.90 14.97 -11.68
N THR A 301 2.85 14.09 -12.69
CA THR A 301 4.05 13.38 -13.17
C THR A 301 5.10 14.37 -13.70
N VAL A 302 4.67 15.36 -14.51
CA VAL A 302 5.58 16.39 -15.00
C VAL A 302 6.12 17.25 -13.86
N LEU A 303 5.26 17.69 -12.94
CA LEU A 303 5.69 18.48 -11.77
C LEU A 303 6.63 17.71 -10.85
N TRP A 304 6.41 16.40 -10.69
CA TRP A 304 7.30 15.52 -9.92
C TRP A 304 8.70 15.49 -10.54
N GLY A 305 8.83 15.18 -11.83
CA GLY A 305 10.13 15.18 -12.50
C GLY A 305 10.80 16.55 -12.50
N LEU A 306 10.05 17.62 -12.75
CA LEU A 306 10.60 18.98 -12.70
C LEU A 306 11.06 19.36 -11.28
N GLY A 307 10.25 19.06 -10.26
CA GLY A 307 10.53 19.47 -8.89
C GLY A 307 11.63 18.63 -8.23
N ALA A 308 11.52 17.30 -8.28
CA ALA A 308 12.42 16.41 -7.58
C ALA A 308 13.73 16.18 -8.35
N ASP A 309 13.65 15.86 -9.65
CA ASP A 309 14.82 15.42 -10.42
C ASP A 309 15.59 16.57 -11.08
N LEU A 310 14.90 17.66 -11.50
CA LEU A 310 15.56 18.76 -12.21
C LEU A 310 15.90 19.94 -11.29
N LEU A 311 14.92 20.41 -10.49
CA LEU A 311 15.09 21.59 -9.65
C LEU A 311 15.63 21.26 -8.26
N HIS A 312 15.57 19.99 -7.83
CA HIS A 312 15.90 19.54 -6.48
C HIS A 312 15.18 20.35 -5.41
N ASP A 313 13.90 20.70 -5.69
CA ASP A 313 13.07 21.50 -4.80
C ASP A 313 12.59 20.68 -3.61
N VAL A 314 12.80 21.20 -2.41
CA VAL A 314 12.51 20.48 -1.17
C VAL A 314 11.03 20.20 -1.03
N LEU A 315 10.15 21.19 -1.22
CA LEU A 315 8.71 21.01 -1.02
C LEU A 315 8.11 20.09 -2.08
N LEU A 316 8.43 20.31 -3.37
CA LEU A 316 7.88 19.48 -4.45
C LEU A 316 8.28 18.01 -4.32
N THR A 317 9.50 17.74 -3.83
CA THR A 317 9.94 16.37 -3.53
C THR A 317 9.19 15.79 -2.32
N GLN A 318 9.05 16.58 -1.24
CA GLN A 318 8.33 16.17 -0.02
C GLN A 318 6.84 15.93 -0.27
N LEU A 319 6.22 16.62 -1.23
CA LEU A 319 4.82 16.40 -1.62
C LEU A 319 4.58 15.01 -2.24
N GLN A 320 5.65 14.33 -2.68
CA GLN A 320 5.56 12.97 -3.24
C GLN A 320 4.41 12.88 -4.27
N LEU A 321 4.48 13.73 -5.31
CA LEU A 321 3.38 13.95 -6.27
C LEU A 321 2.95 12.67 -7.00
N TRP A 322 3.79 11.63 -7.05
CA TRP A 322 3.45 10.30 -7.56
C TRP A 322 2.28 9.63 -6.79
N ARG A 323 1.93 10.14 -5.61
CA ARG A 323 0.73 9.66 -4.88
C ARG A 323 -0.57 9.87 -5.66
N ILE A 324 -0.59 10.69 -6.72
CA ILE A 324 -1.73 10.83 -7.64
C ILE A 324 -2.12 9.48 -8.29
N TYR A 325 -1.22 8.51 -8.32
CA TYR A 325 -1.47 7.22 -8.95
C TYR A 325 -2.45 6.34 -8.16
N TRP A 326 -2.60 6.52 -6.81
CA TRP A 326 -3.49 5.67 -6.04
C TRP A 326 -4.97 5.76 -6.44
N PRO A 327 -5.60 6.96 -6.60
CA PRO A 327 -6.99 7.01 -7.04
C PRO A 327 -7.16 6.59 -8.51
N MET A 328 -6.13 6.77 -9.33
CA MET A 328 -6.14 6.32 -10.72
C MET A 328 -6.13 4.79 -10.78
N HIS A 329 -5.23 4.14 -10.07
CA HIS A 329 -5.14 2.69 -10.00
C HIS A 329 -6.44 2.09 -9.45
N LEU A 330 -6.95 2.61 -8.35
CA LEU A 330 -8.22 2.18 -7.76
C LEU A 330 -9.38 2.27 -8.77
N LEU A 331 -9.52 3.41 -9.47
CA LEU A 331 -10.59 3.58 -10.46
C LEU A 331 -10.42 2.64 -11.66
N ALA A 332 -9.20 2.40 -12.11
CA ALA A 332 -8.90 1.45 -13.18
C ALA A 332 -9.31 0.02 -12.79
N MET A 333 -8.99 -0.42 -11.55
CA MET A 333 -9.40 -1.73 -11.03
C MET A 333 -10.93 -1.85 -10.89
N MET A 334 -11.62 -0.79 -10.47
CA MET A 334 -13.09 -0.74 -10.42
C MET A 334 -13.72 -0.89 -11.81
N LEU A 335 -13.14 -0.28 -12.83
CA LEU A 335 -13.70 -0.23 -14.18
C LEU A 335 -13.25 -1.37 -15.09
N LEU A 336 -12.17 -2.07 -14.75
CA LEU A 336 -11.65 -3.21 -15.53
C LEU A 336 -12.73 -4.28 -15.83
N PRO A 337 -13.52 -4.77 -14.84
CA PRO A 337 -14.58 -5.73 -15.13
C PRO A 337 -15.72 -5.15 -15.95
N VAL A 338 -16.03 -3.85 -15.82
CA VAL A 338 -17.04 -3.16 -16.62
C VAL A 338 -16.61 -3.09 -18.08
N LEU A 339 -15.36 -2.72 -18.32
CA LEU A 339 -14.74 -2.72 -19.65
C LEU A 339 -14.73 -4.15 -20.25
N GLY A 340 -14.35 -5.14 -19.44
CA GLY A 340 -14.35 -6.55 -19.85
C GLY A 340 -15.72 -7.02 -20.29
N LEU A 341 -16.79 -6.71 -19.57
CA LEU A 341 -18.16 -7.06 -19.96
C LEU A 341 -18.60 -6.35 -21.25
N ALA A 342 -18.25 -5.08 -21.43
CA ALA A 342 -18.55 -4.34 -22.65
C ALA A 342 -17.83 -4.94 -23.88
N CYS A 343 -16.57 -5.35 -23.73
CA CYS A 343 -15.84 -6.04 -24.80
C CYS A 343 -16.40 -7.42 -25.08
N TRP A 344 -16.76 -8.20 -24.05
CA TRP A 344 -17.27 -9.56 -24.18
C TRP A 344 -18.48 -9.68 -25.13
N GLN A 345 -19.33 -8.66 -25.14
CA GLN A 345 -20.54 -8.62 -25.97
C GLN A 345 -20.25 -8.42 -27.47
N ARG A 346 -19.02 -8.07 -27.85
CA ARG A 346 -18.61 -7.76 -29.25
C ARG A 346 -18.15 -9.00 -30.05
N GLY A 347 -18.59 -10.19 -29.67
CA GLY A 347 -18.25 -11.42 -30.39
C GLY A 347 -16.85 -11.97 -30.06
N TRP A 348 -16.23 -12.72 -30.97
CA TRP A 348 -14.97 -13.42 -30.70
C TRP A 348 -13.76 -12.50 -30.59
N VAL A 349 -13.72 -11.41 -31.36
CA VAL A 349 -12.65 -10.40 -31.23
C VAL A 349 -12.74 -9.71 -29.88
N GLY A 350 -13.96 -9.37 -29.42
CA GLY A 350 -14.17 -8.84 -28.08
C GLY A 350 -13.76 -9.80 -26.97
N LYS A 351 -13.97 -11.11 -27.13
CA LYS A 351 -13.48 -12.14 -26.18
C LYS A 351 -11.96 -12.20 -26.15
N TRP A 352 -11.30 -12.07 -27.31
CA TRP A 352 -9.85 -11.93 -27.38
C TRP A 352 -9.39 -10.65 -26.64
N CYS A 353 -10.06 -9.50 -26.84
CA CYS A 353 -9.75 -8.29 -26.08
C CYS A 353 -9.83 -8.52 -24.56
N VAL A 354 -10.88 -9.19 -24.07
CA VAL A 354 -11.02 -9.51 -22.64
C VAL A 354 -9.88 -10.39 -22.16
N ALA A 355 -9.55 -11.46 -22.89
CA ALA A 355 -8.46 -12.37 -22.52
C ALA A 355 -7.09 -11.67 -22.53
N ALA A 356 -6.85 -10.80 -23.52
CA ALA A 356 -5.62 -10.03 -23.63
C ALA A 356 -5.50 -8.96 -22.53
N LEU A 357 -6.60 -8.28 -22.17
CA LEU A 357 -6.64 -7.33 -21.03
C LEU A 357 -6.42 -8.07 -19.71
N ALA A 358 -7.02 -9.24 -19.52
CA ALA A 358 -6.82 -10.05 -18.32
C ALA A 358 -5.37 -10.55 -18.22
N LEU A 359 -4.77 -10.99 -19.33
CA LEU A 359 -3.35 -11.36 -19.39
C LEU A 359 -2.45 -10.17 -19.04
N ALA A 360 -2.73 -8.99 -19.61
CA ALA A 360 -1.98 -7.77 -19.30
C ALA A 360 -2.14 -7.40 -17.81
N ALA A 361 -3.34 -7.46 -17.26
CA ALA A 361 -3.59 -7.23 -15.84
C ALA A 361 -2.77 -8.18 -14.96
N VAL A 362 -2.83 -9.49 -15.21
CA VAL A 362 -2.07 -10.48 -14.43
C VAL A 362 -0.57 -10.24 -14.53
N ALA A 363 -0.04 -10.00 -15.73
CA ALA A 363 1.39 -9.79 -15.95
C ALA A 363 1.90 -8.50 -15.28
N VAL A 364 1.16 -7.40 -15.45
CA VAL A 364 1.54 -6.08 -14.92
C VAL A 364 1.39 -6.03 -13.41
N LEU A 365 0.24 -6.48 -12.89
CA LEU A 365 -0.05 -6.44 -11.45
C LEU A 365 0.78 -7.44 -10.63
N SER A 366 1.35 -8.46 -11.28
CA SER A 366 2.32 -9.38 -10.66
C SER A 366 3.78 -8.93 -10.86
N ASN A 367 4.00 -7.72 -11.36
CA ASN A 367 5.32 -7.16 -11.69
C ASN A 367 6.19 -8.10 -12.55
N TRP A 368 5.54 -8.72 -13.56
CA TRP A 368 6.20 -9.67 -14.42
C TRP A 368 6.96 -8.98 -15.56
N ARG A 369 8.17 -9.43 -15.85
CA ARG A 369 9.07 -8.81 -16.86
C ARG A 369 8.43 -8.66 -18.25
N THR A 370 7.45 -9.47 -18.59
CA THR A 370 6.72 -9.42 -19.88
C THR A 370 5.50 -8.49 -19.85
N GLY A 371 5.27 -7.72 -18.78
CA GLY A 371 4.09 -6.86 -18.64
C GLY A 371 3.86 -5.95 -19.84
N TRP A 372 4.90 -5.31 -20.37
CA TRP A 372 4.81 -4.47 -21.56
C TRP A 372 4.40 -5.24 -22.82
N LEU A 373 4.91 -6.45 -23.03
CA LEU A 373 4.50 -7.28 -24.16
C LEU A 373 3.02 -7.65 -24.08
N CYS A 374 2.52 -7.92 -22.86
CA CYS A 374 1.11 -8.19 -22.62
C CYS A 374 0.22 -6.95 -22.87
N ILE A 375 0.69 -5.74 -22.51
CA ILE A 375 0.01 -4.48 -22.85
C ILE A 375 -0.05 -4.30 -24.37
N VAL A 376 1.06 -4.51 -25.08
CA VAL A 376 1.09 -4.43 -26.55
C VAL A 376 0.14 -5.46 -27.17
N TRP A 377 0.09 -6.67 -26.64
CA TRP A 377 -0.86 -7.71 -27.08
C TRP A 377 -2.32 -7.29 -26.88
N ALA A 378 -2.63 -6.67 -25.73
CA ALA A 378 -3.96 -6.11 -25.47
C ALA A 378 -4.29 -4.96 -26.43
N LEU A 379 -3.34 -4.08 -26.71
CA LEU A 379 -3.49 -3.00 -27.69
C LEU A 379 -3.76 -3.54 -29.11
N LEU A 380 -3.08 -4.60 -29.53
CA LEU A 380 -3.32 -5.24 -30.84
C LEU A 380 -4.74 -5.82 -30.93
N ALA A 381 -5.20 -6.49 -29.86
CA ALA A 381 -6.56 -7.02 -29.81
C ALA A 381 -7.61 -5.89 -29.90
N LEU A 382 -7.40 -4.81 -29.15
CA LEU A 382 -8.27 -3.63 -29.13
C LEU A 382 -8.25 -2.88 -30.47
N LEU A 383 -7.09 -2.76 -31.10
CA LEU A 383 -6.97 -2.17 -32.43
C LEU A 383 -7.75 -2.97 -33.46
N ALA A 384 -7.67 -4.31 -33.41
CA ALA A 384 -8.42 -5.19 -34.28
C ALA A 384 -9.95 -5.02 -34.10
N ASP A 385 -10.42 -4.88 -32.84
CA ASP A 385 -11.83 -4.59 -32.54
C ASP A 385 -12.26 -3.21 -33.04
N PHE A 386 -11.44 -2.20 -32.78
CA PHE A 386 -11.72 -0.80 -33.14
C PHE A 386 -11.76 -0.58 -34.65
N THR A 387 -10.79 -1.13 -35.38
CA THR A 387 -10.71 -1.00 -36.85
C THR A 387 -11.68 -1.94 -37.57
N ARG A 388 -12.44 -2.77 -36.81
CA ARG A 388 -13.28 -3.83 -37.38
C ARG A 388 -12.50 -4.71 -38.36
N ALA A 389 -11.24 -4.99 -38.02
CA ALA A 389 -10.35 -5.78 -38.83
C ALA A 389 -11.00 -7.15 -39.12
N LYS A 390 -10.82 -7.66 -40.38
CA LYS A 390 -11.33 -8.98 -40.80
C LYS A 390 -10.53 -10.11 -40.14
N VAL A 391 -10.61 -10.22 -38.80
CA VAL A 391 -9.99 -11.31 -38.05
C VAL A 391 -10.90 -12.54 -38.14
N SER A 392 -10.35 -13.67 -38.59
CA SER A 392 -11.14 -14.89 -38.65
C SER A 392 -11.54 -15.35 -37.24
N ARG A 393 -12.73 -15.99 -37.14
CA ARG A 393 -13.18 -16.57 -35.86
C ARG A 393 -12.17 -17.56 -35.29
N LYS A 394 -11.51 -18.37 -36.15
CA LYS A 394 -10.48 -19.32 -35.73
C LYS A 394 -9.26 -18.61 -35.11
N THR A 395 -8.78 -17.54 -35.73
CA THR A 395 -7.67 -16.71 -35.22
C THR A 395 -8.02 -16.07 -33.89
N ALA A 396 -9.21 -15.50 -33.76
CA ALA A 396 -9.65 -14.87 -32.49
C ALA A 396 -9.79 -15.91 -31.36
N ILE A 397 -10.29 -17.10 -31.63
CA ILE A 397 -10.35 -18.22 -30.66
C ILE A 397 -8.93 -18.63 -30.26
N ALA A 398 -8.03 -18.87 -31.23
CA ALA A 398 -6.65 -19.26 -30.96
C ALA A 398 -5.93 -18.22 -30.11
N ALA A 399 -6.08 -16.93 -30.43
CA ALA A 399 -5.52 -15.83 -29.65
C ALA A 399 -6.11 -15.72 -28.22
N THR A 400 -7.41 -16.00 -28.06
CA THR A 400 -8.06 -16.06 -26.73
C THR A 400 -7.48 -17.19 -25.89
N VAL A 401 -7.35 -18.41 -26.49
CA VAL A 401 -6.78 -19.58 -25.81
C VAL A 401 -5.31 -19.35 -25.46
N ALA A 402 -4.51 -18.80 -26.39
CA ALA A 402 -3.11 -18.47 -26.15
C ALA A 402 -2.97 -17.47 -24.98
N SER A 403 -3.80 -16.43 -24.92
CA SER A 403 -3.82 -15.47 -23.81
C SER A 403 -4.15 -16.16 -22.47
N PHE A 404 -5.11 -17.07 -22.47
CA PHE A 404 -5.50 -17.81 -21.27
C PHE A 404 -4.38 -18.75 -20.79
N VAL A 405 -3.75 -19.51 -21.70
CA VAL A 405 -2.62 -20.40 -21.38
C VAL A 405 -1.43 -19.60 -20.83
N ALA A 406 -1.10 -18.46 -21.47
CA ALA A 406 -0.04 -17.58 -20.99
C ALA A 406 -0.34 -17.04 -19.58
N MET A 407 -1.59 -16.64 -19.32
CA MET A 407 -2.05 -16.16 -18.02
C MET A 407 -1.94 -17.24 -16.93
N LEU A 408 -2.31 -18.49 -17.24
CA LEU A 408 -2.12 -19.62 -16.32
C LEU A 408 -0.63 -19.85 -16.03
N GLY A 409 0.22 -19.80 -17.05
CA GLY A 409 1.67 -19.97 -16.91
C GLY A 409 2.29 -18.89 -15.99
N ILE A 410 1.93 -17.62 -16.20
CA ILE A 410 2.39 -16.51 -15.34
C ILE A 410 1.89 -16.71 -13.91
N SER A 411 0.60 -17.01 -13.72
CA SER A 411 0.01 -17.22 -12.38
C SER A 411 0.67 -18.37 -11.63
N ALA A 412 0.90 -19.50 -12.31
CA ALA A 412 1.59 -20.64 -11.71
C ALA A 412 3.03 -20.28 -11.30
N ARG A 413 3.74 -19.53 -12.15
CA ARG A 413 5.10 -19.09 -11.84
C ARG A 413 5.15 -18.09 -10.69
N VAL A 414 4.21 -17.15 -10.62
CA VAL A 414 4.08 -16.20 -9.49
C VAL A 414 3.82 -16.97 -8.20
N ALA A 415 2.89 -17.94 -8.20
CA ALA A 415 2.62 -18.78 -7.04
C ALA A 415 3.88 -19.53 -6.58
N GLN A 416 4.63 -20.13 -7.52
CA GLN A 416 5.88 -20.83 -7.22
C GLN A 416 6.94 -19.91 -6.59
N VAL A 417 7.15 -18.71 -7.15
CA VAL A 417 8.12 -17.73 -6.61
C VAL A 417 7.70 -17.26 -5.22
N THR A 418 6.40 -17.00 -5.01
CA THR A 418 5.87 -16.61 -3.71
C THR A 418 6.08 -17.71 -2.67
N GLN A 419 5.80 -18.97 -3.02
CA GLN A 419 6.03 -20.10 -2.11
C GLN A 419 7.51 -20.23 -1.76
N MET A 420 8.41 -20.16 -2.76
CA MET A 420 9.85 -20.21 -2.49
C MET A 420 10.32 -19.06 -1.57
N ALA A 421 9.74 -17.86 -1.68
CA ALA A 421 10.06 -16.74 -0.81
C ALA A 421 9.59 -17.00 0.64
N ILE A 422 8.41 -17.58 0.82
CA ILE A 422 7.88 -17.96 2.14
C ILE A 422 8.75 -19.04 2.78
N ASP A 423 9.08 -20.07 2.02
CA ASP A 423 9.93 -21.18 2.51
C ASP A 423 11.33 -20.72 2.89
N ARG A 424 11.86 -19.70 2.18
CA ARG A 424 13.19 -19.14 2.44
C ARG A 424 13.23 -18.19 3.62
N PHE A 425 12.13 -17.47 3.89
CA PHE A 425 12.04 -16.44 4.92
C PHE A 425 10.78 -16.62 5.78
N PRO A 426 10.64 -17.76 6.50
CA PRO A 426 9.42 -18.07 7.26
C PRO A 426 9.13 -17.03 8.34
N ASP A 427 10.15 -16.49 9.00
CA ASP A 427 9.99 -15.46 10.04
C ASP A 427 9.47 -14.13 9.49
N ARG A 428 9.83 -13.81 8.23
CA ARG A 428 9.39 -12.59 7.57
C ARG A 428 7.95 -12.66 7.07
N PHE A 429 7.52 -13.82 6.58
CA PHE A 429 6.21 -13.99 5.94
C PHE A 429 5.16 -14.64 6.84
N GLY A 430 5.59 -15.27 7.95
CA GLY A 430 4.72 -16.03 8.85
C GLY A 430 4.22 -17.34 8.20
N HIS A 431 3.30 -18.00 8.88
CA HIS A 431 2.66 -19.22 8.36
C HIS A 431 1.54 -18.84 7.37
N VAL A 432 1.91 -18.55 6.12
CA VAL A 432 0.94 -18.29 5.06
C VAL A 432 0.43 -19.62 4.52
N ASP A 433 -0.89 -19.85 4.63
CA ASP A 433 -1.53 -21.01 4.04
C ASP A 433 -1.35 -20.98 2.51
N PRO A 434 -0.85 -22.04 1.86
CA PRO A 434 -0.76 -22.13 0.40
C PRO A 434 -2.07 -21.81 -0.33
N ALA A 435 -3.22 -22.13 0.28
CA ALA A 435 -4.53 -21.77 -0.27
C ALA A 435 -4.72 -20.25 -0.39
N MET A 436 -4.19 -19.47 0.55
CA MET A 436 -4.24 -18.00 0.49
C MET A 436 -3.43 -17.43 -0.67
N ILE A 437 -2.29 -18.05 -0.99
CA ILE A 437 -1.47 -17.62 -2.14
C ILE A 437 -2.27 -17.77 -3.42
N ILE A 438 -2.94 -18.92 -3.61
CA ILE A 438 -3.72 -19.20 -4.81
C ILE A 438 -4.90 -18.23 -4.96
N ILE A 439 -5.62 -17.98 -3.86
CA ILE A 439 -6.79 -17.08 -3.87
C ILE A 439 -6.36 -15.62 -4.08
N SER A 440 -5.20 -15.23 -3.58
CA SER A 440 -4.64 -13.88 -3.74
C SER A 440 -4.11 -13.60 -5.15
N LEU A 441 -3.98 -14.61 -6.01
CA LEU A 441 -3.55 -14.38 -7.40
C LEU A 441 -4.63 -13.62 -8.17
N PRO A 442 -4.29 -12.58 -8.94
CA PRO A 442 -5.24 -11.75 -9.68
C PRO A 442 -6.17 -12.57 -10.58
N PHE A 443 -5.63 -13.63 -11.19
CA PHE A 443 -6.38 -14.51 -12.05
C PHE A 443 -7.43 -15.34 -11.28
N ALA A 444 -7.00 -16.05 -10.24
CA ALA A 444 -7.89 -16.90 -9.43
C ALA A 444 -8.95 -16.06 -8.71
N GLY A 445 -8.55 -14.94 -8.11
CA GLY A 445 -9.46 -14.01 -7.46
C GLY A 445 -10.49 -13.42 -8.43
N GLY A 446 -10.06 -13.00 -9.61
CA GLY A 446 -10.96 -12.49 -10.66
C GLY A 446 -11.97 -13.53 -11.15
N LEU A 447 -11.54 -14.78 -11.36
CA LEU A 447 -12.44 -15.89 -11.71
C LEU A 447 -13.46 -16.17 -10.60
N LEU A 448 -13.02 -16.18 -9.34
CA LEU A 448 -13.90 -16.40 -8.20
C LEU A 448 -14.93 -15.27 -8.07
N ALA A 449 -14.52 -14.02 -8.26
CA ALA A 449 -15.42 -12.86 -8.26
C ALA A 449 -16.49 -12.97 -9.36
N LEU A 450 -16.10 -13.35 -10.58
CA LEU A 450 -17.02 -13.58 -11.69
C LEU A 450 -17.98 -14.74 -11.41
N LEU A 451 -17.48 -15.86 -10.87
CA LEU A 451 -18.29 -17.01 -10.49
C LEU A 451 -19.34 -16.63 -9.45
N LEU A 452 -18.95 -15.92 -8.39
CA LEU A 452 -19.86 -15.48 -7.32
C LEU A 452 -21.01 -14.62 -7.88
N VAL A 453 -20.69 -13.61 -8.71
CA VAL A 453 -21.73 -12.76 -9.32
C VAL A 453 -22.64 -13.56 -10.26
N ARG A 454 -22.09 -14.52 -11.01
CA ARG A 454 -22.89 -15.43 -11.85
C ARG A 454 -23.82 -16.30 -11.03
N LEU A 455 -23.34 -16.92 -9.94
CA LEU A 455 -24.16 -17.75 -9.05
C LEU A 455 -25.29 -16.94 -8.44
N VAL A 456 -25.02 -15.72 -7.96
CA VAL A 456 -26.04 -14.81 -7.42
C VAL A 456 -27.13 -14.50 -8.47
N GLY A 457 -26.75 -14.39 -9.74
CA GLY A 457 -27.68 -14.17 -10.84
C GLY A 457 -28.42 -15.41 -11.33
N ALA A 458 -28.02 -16.63 -10.99
CA ALA A 458 -28.51 -17.89 -11.52
C ALA A 458 -29.80 -18.43 -10.82
N GLY A 459 -30.51 -17.59 -10.05
CA GLY A 459 -31.74 -18.00 -9.36
C GLY A 459 -31.52 -18.50 -7.93
N ILE A 460 -32.49 -19.22 -7.34
CA ILE A 460 -32.48 -19.59 -5.91
C ILE A 460 -31.33 -20.55 -5.60
N GLY A 461 -31.12 -21.60 -6.41
CA GLY A 461 -30.04 -22.57 -6.20
C GLY A 461 -28.66 -21.94 -6.30
N GLY A 462 -28.44 -21.07 -7.30
CA GLY A 462 -27.19 -20.32 -7.44
C GLY A 462 -26.93 -19.37 -6.25
N ARG A 463 -27.97 -18.68 -5.77
CA ARG A 463 -27.87 -17.82 -4.57
C ARG A 463 -27.51 -18.61 -3.33
N ALA A 464 -28.11 -19.80 -3.14
CA ALA A 464 -27.80 -20.68 -2.02
C ALA A 464 -26.34 -21.12 -2.08
N ALA A 465 -25.84 -21.55 -3.25
CA ALA A 465 -24.44 -21.91 -3.44
C ALA A 465 -23.50 -20.73 -3.17
N ALA A 466 -23.81 -19.53 -3.70
CA ALA A 466 -23.02 -18.32 -3.46
C ALA A 466 -23.03 -17.91 -1.97
N ALA A 467 -24.16 -18.06 -1.28
CA ALA A 467 -24.28 -17.78 0.15
C ALA A 467 -23.40 -18.73 0.99
N ILE A 468 -23.45 -20.03 0.68
CA ILE A 468 -22.61 -21.03 1.36
C ILE A 468 -21.12 -20.71 1.16
N LEU A 469 -20.71 -20.43 -0.08
CA LEU A 469 -19.32 -20.06 -0.39
C LEU A 469 -18.89 -18.77 0.32
N ALA A 470 -19.77 -17.76 0.33
CA ALA A 470 -19.49 -16.48 0.99
C ALA A 470 -19.34 -16.65 2.52
N VAL A 471 -20.26 -17.39 3.16
CA VAL A 471 -20.20 -17.65 4.61
C VAL A 471 -18.99 -18.49 4.97
N ALA A 472 -18.71 -19.57 4.24
CA ALA A 472 -17.51 -20.38 4.44
C ALA A 472 -16.24 -19.54 4.26
N GLY A 473 -16.22 -18.67 3.24
CA GLY A 473 -15.12 -17.74 3.00
C GLY A 473 -14.94 -16.71 4.13
N VAL A 474 -16.04 -16.19 4.72
CA VAL A 474 -15.95 -15.29 5.89
C VAL A 474 -15.39 -16.03 7.10
N VAL A 475 -15.89 -17.23 7.41
CA VAL A 475 -15.41 -18.04 8.55
C VAL A 475 -13.91 -18.34 8.38
N PHE A 476 -13.50 -18.78 7.20
CA PHE A 476 -12.10 -19.00 6.87
C PHE A 476 -11.29 -17.72 6.97
N GLY A 477 -11.77 -16.63 6.34
CA GLY A 477 -11.09 -15.33 6.33
C GLY A 477 -10.88 -14.76 7.73
N VAL A 478 -11.87 -14.86 8.62
CA VAL A 478 -11.72 -14.44 10.03
C VAL A 478 -10.66 -15.27 10.75
N GLY A 479 -10.63 -16.59 10.50
CA GLY A 479 -9.65 -17.49 11.12
C GLY A 479 -8.20 -17.25 10.68
N VAL A 480 -8.00 -16.73 9.46
CA VAL A 480 -6.66 -16.51 8.89
C VAL A 480 -6.29 -15.03 8.74
N TRP A 481 -7.13 -14.11 9.17
CA TRP A 481 -6.88 -12.69 8.94
C TRP A 481 -5.71 -12.15 9.75
N ASP A 482 -5.58 -12.54 11.02
CA ASP A 482 -4.44 -12.15 11.86
C ASP A 482 -3.24 -13.10 11.58
N GLN A 483 -2.30 -12.60 10.80
CA GLN A 483 -1.08 -13.30 10.36
C GLN A 483 0.15 -12.89 11.18
N ARG A 484 -0.04 -12.26 12.33
CA ARG A 484 1.09 -11.95 13.21
C ARG A 484 1.68 -13.24 13.78
N SER A 485 3.01 -13.30 13.87
CA SER A 485 3.66 -14.36 14.61
C SER A 485 3.25 -14.33 16.10
N PRO A 486 3.32 -15.45 16.83
CA PRO A 486 3.07 -15.44 18.28
C PRO A 486 3.95 -14.45 19.04
N TRP A 487 5.19 -14.26 18.61
CA TRP A 487 6.09 -13.25 19.16
C TRP A 487 5.55 -11.84 18.93
N GLN A 488 5.20 -11.50 17.69
CA GLN A 488 4.67 -10.18 17.36
C GLN A 488 3.37 -9.86 18.08
N GLN A 489 2.47 -10.84 18.23
CA GLN A 489 1.24 -10.65 19.01
C GLN A 489 1.54 -10.31 20.48
N ARG A 490 2.55 -10.95 21.08
CA ARG A 490 2.96 -10.64 22.45
C ARG A 490 3.63 -9.27 22.54
N LEU A 491 4.57 -8.99 21.64
CA LEU A 491 5.28 -7.70 21.59
C LEU A 491 4.32 -6.51 21.49
N GLU A 492 3.34 -6.61 20.61
CA GLU A 492 2.32 -5.57 20.39
C GLU A 492 1.27 -5.53 21.52
N GLY A 493 1.10 -6.62 22.28
CA GLY A 493 0.25 -6.70 23.47
C GLY A 493 0.74 -5.84 24.64
N GLY A 494 1.99 -5.39 24.58
CA GLY A 494 2.59 -4.50 25.57
C GLY A 494 2.89 -5.16 26.90
N ALA A 495 3.04 -4.36 27.93
CA ALA A 495 3.47 -4.81 29.28
C ALA A 495 2.55 -5.85 29.95
N THR A 496 1.36 -6.08 29.43
CA THR A 496 0.45 -7.14 29.91
C THR A 496 0.84 -8.53 29.43
N THR A 497 1.60 -8.60 28.33
CA THR A 497 1.97 -9.89 27.66
C THR A 497 3.47 -10.13 27.65
N VAL A 498 4.28 -9.06 27.64
CA VAL A 498 5.75 -9.13 27.68
C VAL A 498 6.25 -8.11 28.69
N SER A 499 7.07 -8.55 29.65
CA SER A 499 7.72 -7.63 30.58
C SER A 499 8.73 -6.76 29.85
N PRO A 500 8.87 -5.46 30.21
CA PRO A 500 9.88 -4.61 29.61
C PRO A 500 11.29 -5.20 29.77
N ALA A 501 12.05 -5.21 28.66
CA ALA A 501 13.43 -5.67 28.69
C ALA A 501 14.35 -4.52 29.11
N PHE A 502 15.21 -4.76 30.10
CA PHE A 502 16.31 -3.87 30.49
C PHE A 502 15.87 -2.48 30.96
N GLU A 503 14.60 -2.28 31.37
CA GLU A 503 14.12 -0.94 31.75
C GLU A 503 14.87 -0.38 32.97
N ALA A 504 15.26 -1.23 33.91
CA ALA A 504 16.05 -0.86 35.10
C ALA A 504 17.55 -0.67 34.81
N ASP A 505 18.06 -1.35 33.76
CA ASP A 505 19.49 -1.39 33.46
C ASP A 505 19.94 -0.25 32.53
N ILE A 506 19.01 0.29 31.75
CA ILE A 506 19.28 1.34 30.76
C ILE A 506 18.71 2.68 31.23
N PRO A 507 19.53 3.74 31.44
CA PRO A 507 19.06 5.07 31.77
C PRO A 507 18.04 5.61 30.75
N ALA A 508 17.08 6.42 31.19
CA ALA A 508 15.96 6.89 30.38
C ALA A 508 16.39 7.62 29.10
N HIS A 509 17.49 8.38 29.16
CA HIS A 509 17.99 9.16 28.01
C HIS A 509 19.09 8.45 27.22
N ALA A 510 19.44 7.20 27.56
CA ALA A 510 20.46 6.48 26.85
C ALA A 510 19.91 5.93 25.51
N THR A 511 20.75 5.96 24.48
CA THR A 511 20.48 5.32 23.21
C THR A 511 20.97 3.87 23.22
N VAL A 512 20.22 3.03 22.55
CA VAL A 512 20.49 1.60 22.44
C VAL A 512 20.71 1.25 20.97
N TYR A 513 21.80 0.59 20.65
CA TYR A 513 21.91 -0.11 19.37
C TYR A 513 21.23 -1.47 19.54
N TRP A 514 20.12 -1.64 18.84
CA TRP A 514 19.38 -2.91 18.84
C TRP A 514 19.52 -3.54 17.45
N ASP A 515 20.01 -4.76 17.45
CA ASP A 515 20.34 -5.44 16.22
C ASP A 515 19.13 -5.59 15.29
N ASP A 516 19.22 -5.00 14.11
CA ASP A 516 18.30 -5.08 12.96
C ASP A 516 16.82 -4.75 13.24
N SER A 517 16.49 -4.08 14.37
CA SER A 517 15.12 -3.72 14.71
C SER A 517 14.96 -2.26 15.10
N LEU A 518 13.95 -1.62 14.53
CA LEU A 518 13.51 -0.28 14.94
C LEU A 518 12.43 -0.34 16.03
N ILE A 519 11.58 -1.36 15.99
CA ILE A 519 10.39 -1.45 16.85
C ILE A 519 10.70 -2.08 18.23
N ASP A 520 11.63 -3.04 18.30
CA ASP A 520 11.94 -3.74 19.56
C ASP A 520 12.49 -2.80 20.64
N PRO A 521 13.46 -1.90 20.36
CA PRO A 521 13.91 -0.95 21.38
C PRO A 521 12.79 -0.04 21.86
N TRP A 522 11.81 0.29 21.02
CA TRP A 522 10.68 1.14 21.41
C TRP A 522 9.65 0.40 22.26
N LEU A 523 9.34 -0.86 21.92
CA LEU A 523 8.31 -1.63 22.65
C LEU A 523 8.86 -2.35 23.86
N LEU A 524 10.07 -2.94 23.80
CA LEU A 524 10.67 -3.72 24.88
C LEU A 524 11.48 -2.85 25.83
N ALA A 525 12.49 -2.13 25.32
CA ALA A 525 13.36 -1.32 26.17
C ALA A 525 12.80 0.07 26.49
N ARG A 526 11.82 0.55 25.71
CA ARG A 526 11.27 1.92 25.78
C ARG A 526 12.35 2.99 25.71
N ARG A 527 13.27 2.81 24.75
CA ARG A 527 14.43 3.68 24.51
C ARG A 527 14.54 4.05 23.05
N ALA A 528 15.22 5.17 22.80
CA ALA A 528 15.61 5.58 21.45
C ALA A 528 16.64 4.60 20.87
N ASN A 529 16.45 4.25 19.58
CA ASN A 529 17.47 3.50 18.85
C ASN A 529 18.62 4.42 18.46
N PHE A 530 19.85 3.92 18.57
CA PHE A 530 21.03 4.66 18.12
C PHE A 530 21.08 4.77 16.61
N PHE A 531 20.93 3.64 15.93
CA PHE A 531 20.96 3.59 14.46
C PHE A 531 20.32 2.31 13.95
N VAL A 532 19.50 2.48 12.91
CA VAL A 532 19.02 1.43 12.01
C VAL A 532 18.65 2.09 10.68
N LYS A 533 18.84 1.38 9.56
CA LYS A 533 18.61 1.91 8.21
C LYS A 533 17.18 2.44 7.99
N ASP A 534 16.19 1.88 8.66
CA ASP A 534 14.79 2.29 8.57
C ASP A 534 14.53 3.72 9.07
N GLN A 535 15.41 4.27 9.95
CA GLN A 535 15.35 5.69 10.34
C GLN A 535 15.60 6.63 9.14
N GLY A 536 16.17 6.10 8.04
CA GLY A 536 16.35 6.79 6.78
C GLY A 536 15.05 7.28 6.11
N ALA A 537 13.88 6.75 6.49
CA ALA A 537 12.59 7.25 6.02
C ALA A 537 12.33 8.73 6.38
N GLY A 538 12.99 9.27 7.42
CA GLY A 538 12.89 10.67 7.85
C GLY A 538 13.74 11.65 7.05
N LEU A 539 14.73 11.19 6.29
CA LEU A 539 15.74 12.04 5.63
C LEU A 539 15.14 13.04 4.64
N LEU A 540 14.10 12.63 3.95
CA LEU A 540 13.39 13.47 2.98
C LEU A 540 12.83 14.75 3.61
N PHE A 541 12.41 14.69 4.89
CA PHE A 541 11.63 15.75 5.52
C PHE A 541 12.48 16.76 6.28
N ASN A 542 13.70 16.40 6.71
CA ASN A 542 14.52 17.27 7.52
C ASN A 542 16.01 17.07 7.27
N ARG A 543 16.70 18.19 6.94
CA ARG A 543 18.14 18.20 6.70
C ARG A 543 18.95 17.77 7.92
N ALA A 544 18.57 18.22 9.12
CA ALA A 544 19.30 17.86 10.34
C ALA A 544 19.22 16.36 10.63
N THR A 545 18.04 15.74 10.40
CA THR A 545 17.90 14.28 10.46
C THR A 545 18.83 13.60 9.47
N ALA A 546 18.90 14.10 8.22
CA ALA A 546 19.76 13.51 7.20
C ALA A 546 21.26 13.58 7.58
N MET A 547 21.72 14.72 8.09
CA MET A 547 23.13 14.87 8.49
C MET A 547 23.48 14.00 9.71
N GLU A 548 22.59 13.89 10.69
CA GLU A 548 22.83 13.04 11.87
C GLU A 548 22.74 11.56 11.49
N PHE A 549 21.84 11.19 10.59
CA PHE A 549 21.78 9.83 10.03
C PHE A 549 23.11 9.45 9.35
N ASP A 550 23.60 10.28 8.41
CA ASP A 550 24.87 10.06 7.72
C ASP A 550 26.04 9.92 8.70
N ARG A 551 26.05 10.73 9.78
CA ARG A 551 27.06 10.64 10.82
C ARG A 551 27.04 9.30 11.55
N ARG A 552 25.84 8.81 11.92
CA ARG A 552 25.66 7.53 12.61
C ARG A 552 25.89 6.35 11.67
N ASP A 553 25.40 6.42 10.43
CA ASP A 553 25.63 5.40 9.40
C ASP A 553 27.13 5.15 9.20
N ARG A 554 27.92 6.21 9.02
CA ARG A 554 29.39 6.08 8.91
C ARG A 554 30.04 5.50 10.15
N ALA A 555 29.54 5.81 11.34
CA ALA A 555 30.07 5.28 12.59
C ALA A 555 29.73 3.79 12.78
N THR A 556 28.61 3.32 12.20
CA THR A 556 28.16 1.93 12.32
C THR A 556 28.55 1.04 11.16
N THR A 557 28.84 1.60 9.96
CA THR A 557 29.08 0.85 8.71
C THR A 557 30.11 -0.28 8.86
N GLY A 558 31.24 -0.04 9.51
CA GLY A 558 32.27 -1.06 9.70
C GLY A 558 31.77 -2.23 10.56
N PHE A 559 31.07 -1.92 11.63
CA PHE A 559 30.48 -2.90 12.53
C PHE A 559 29.34 -3.70 11.85
N GLU A 560 28.44 -3.02 11.14
CA GLU A 560 27.35 -3.64 10.39
C GLU A 560 27.89 -4.58 9.29
N LEU A 561 28.92 -4.16 8.55
CA LEU A 561 29.53 -5.01 7.52
C LEU A 561 30.13 -6.28 8.10
N GLN A 562 30.83 -6.19 9.23
CA GLN A 562 31.39 -7.37 9.91
C GLN A 562 30.27 -8.31 10.37
N ARG A 563 29.17 -7.77 10.90
CA ARG A 563 28.00 -8.54 11.31
C ARG A 563 27.35 -9.25 10.13
N GLU A 564 27.14 -8.55 9.02
CA GLU A 564 26.53 -9.13 7.82
C GLU A 564 27.40 -10.24 7.21
N LEU A 565 28.71 -10.03 7.16
CA LEU A 565 29.67 -11.05 6.71
C LEU A 565 29.62 -12.30 7.60
N CYS A 566 29.63 -12.11 8.91
CA CYS A 566 29.57 -13.21 9.88
C CYS A 566 28.26 -14.01 9.73
N SER A 567 27.12 -13.36 9.66
CA SER A 567 25.81 -13.99 9.44
C SER A 567 25.76 -14.75 8.11
N THR A 568 26.34 -14.18 7.04
CA THR A 568 26.40 -14.81 5.72
C THR A 568 27.27 -16.08 5.76
N VAL A 569 28.45 -16.02 6.39
CA VAL A 569 29.34 -17.17 6.53
C VAL A 569 28.69 -18.28 7.37
N ALA A 570 28.04 -17.92 8.47
CA ALA A 570 27.31 -18.88 9.30
C ALA A 570 26.19 -19.60 8.51
N ALA A 571 25.41 -18.85 7.71
CA ALA A 571 24.37 -19.41 6.85
C ALA A 571 24.93 -20.35 5.77
N LEU A 572 26.06 -19.99 5.15
CA LEU A 572 26.70 -20.80 4.10
C LEU A 572 27.38 -22.06 4.64
N SER A 573 27.86 -22.05 5.89
CA SER A 573 28.52 -23.20 6.53
C SER A 573 27.55 -24.25 7.08
N GLY A 574 26.23 -24.09 6.88
CA GLY A 574 25.22 -25.01 7.37
C GLY A 574 25.02 -24.94 8.90
N GLY A 575 25.55 -23.91 9.53
CA GLY A 575 25.30 -23.59 10.93
C GLY A 575 23.87 -23.07 11.15
N THR A 576 23.50 -22.89 12.40
CA THR A 576 22.18 -22.37 12.82
C THR A 576 21.96 -20.88 12.48
N GLY A 577 22.88 -20.26 11.74
CA GLY A 577 22.83 -18.85 11.36
C GLY A 577 23.23 -17.87 12.47
N GLU A 578 23.57 -18.39 13.64
CA GLU A 578 24.00 -17.55 14.76
C GLU A 578 25.43 -17.02 14.53
N CYS A 579 25.56 -15.70 14.49
CA CYS A 579 26.82 -15.00 14.36
C CYS A 579 27.17 -14.32 15.68
N ALA A 580 28.15 -14.84 16.41
CA ALA A 580 28.73 -14.12 17.55
C ALA A 580 29.79 -13.13 17.08
N MET A 581 29.53 -11.83 17.23
CA MET A 581 30.51 -10.79 16.93
C MET A 581 31.75 -10.91 17.82
N SER A 582 32.93 -10.62 17.26
CA SER A 582 34.17 -10.70 18.03
C SER A 582 34.20 -9.61 19.11
N ARG A 583 34.92 -9.90 20.21
CA ARG A 583 35.15 -8.92 21.27
C ARG A 583 35.79 -7.63 20.74
N GLU A 584 36.77 -7.79 19.85
CA GLU A 584 37.54 -6.69 19.26
C GLU A 584 36.61 -5.75 18.49
N SER A 585 35.73 -6.27 17.65
CA SER A 585 34.78 -5.47 16.87
C SER A 585 33.82 -4.70 17.76
N VAL A 586 33.33 -5.30 18.84
CA VAL A 586 32.39 -4.65 19.77
C VAL A 586 33.12 -3.56 20.57
N VAL A 587 34.36 -3.83 21.04
CA VAL A 587 35.17 -2.85 21.78
C VAL A 587 35.55 -1.68 20.85
N GLU A 588 35.92 -1.97 19.61
CA GLU A 588 36.22 -0.93 18.61
C GLU A 588 35.00 -0.03 18.38
N PHE A 589 33.82 -0.60 18.17
CA PHE A 589 32.58 0.15 18.00
C PHE A 589 32.25 1.00 19.23
N CYS A 590 32.37 0.45 20.44
CA CYS A 590 32.15 1.19 21.68
C CYS A 590 33.20 2.28 21.95
N SER A 591 34.40 2.16 21.38
CA SER A 591 35.49 3.12 21.54
C SER A 591 35.48 4.22 20.47
N ALA A 592 34.61 4.12 19.46
CA ALA A 592 34.47 5.15 18.44
C ALA A 592 34.02 6.50 19.06
N PRO A 593 34.34 7.65 18.46
CA PRO A 593 33.93 8.96 18.95
C PRO A 593 32.40 9.12 19.03
N LEU A 594 31.68 8.42 18.17
CA LEU A 594 30.22 8.35 18.18
C LEU A 594 29.81 6.88 18.32
N HIS A 595 29.19 6.55 19.42
CA HIS A 595 28.80 5.18 19.78
C HIS A 595 27.49 5.19 20.59
N PRO A 596 26.71 4.08 20.61
CA PRO A 596 25.59 3.94 21.52
C PRO A 596 26.04 3.82 22.98
N GLY A 597 25.14 4.09 23.90
CA GLY A 597 25.39 3.81 25.32
C GLY A 597 25.36 2.31 25.63
N PHE A 598 24.48 1.60 24.94
CA PHE A 598 24.20 0.18 25.14
C PHE A 598 24.00 -0.54 23.80
N LEU A 599 24.29 -1.85 23.81
CA LEU A 599 24.12 -2.77 22.69
C LEU A 599 23.21 -3.90 23.14
N VAL A 600 22.28 -4.33 22.27
CA VAL A 600 21.43 -5.50 22.49
C VAL A 600 21.52 -6.43 21.30
N PHE A 601 21.78 -7.70 21.55
CA PHE A 601 21.85 -8.77 20.55
C PHE A 601 20.99 -9.94 20.94
N GLU A 602 20.47 -10.68 19.96
CA GLU A 602 19.76 -11.95 20.19
C GLU A 602 20.71 -13.10 20.55
N THR A 603 21.96 -13.04 20.12
CA THR A 603 22.99 -14.04 20.42
C THR A 603 23.97 -13.50 21.46
N PRO A 604 24.41 -14.34 22.43
CA PRO A 604 25.40 -13.93 23.40
C PRO A 604 26.75 -13.70 22.72
N LEU A 605 27.40 -12.60 23.08
CA LEU A 605 28.79 -12.34 22.70
C LEU A 605 29.74 -13.12 23.62
N SER A 606 31.02 -13.27 23.20
CA SER A 606 32.09 -13.79 24.06
C SER A 606 32.50 -12.83 25.21
N LEU A 607 31.58 -12.01 25.63
CA LEU A 607 31.71 -10.95 26.64
C LEU A 607 30.65 -11.14 27.72
N PRO A 608 30.90 -10.77 29.00
CA PRO A 608 29.86 -10.83 30.02
C PRO A 608 28.78 -9.80 29.71
N ALA A 609 27.54 -10.24 29.59
CA ALA A 609 26.38 -9.38 29.51
C ALA A 609 26.15 -8.61 30.83
N VAL A 610 25.63 -7.39 30.72
CA VAL A 610 25.18 -6.60 31.88
C VAL A 610 23.89 -7.18 32.45
N ALA A 611 23.00 -7.58 31.56
CA ALA A 611 21.73 -8.22 31.87
C ALA A 611 21.32 -9.13 30.71
N GLU A 612 20.52 -10.13 31.03
CA GLU A 612 19.92 -11.04 30.08
C GLU A 612 18.40 -10.99 30.24
N TRP A 613 17.71 -11.01 29.14
CA TRP A 613 16.26 -11.05 29.10
C TRP A 613 15.82 -12.25 28.25
N HIS A 614 14.91 -13.05 28.79
CA HIS A 614 14.41 -14.24 28.12
C HIS A 614 12.88 -14.17 28.07
N ASP A 615 12.32 -14.46 26.89
CA ASP A 615 10.88 -14.66 26.76
C ASP A 615 10.46 -15.91 27.54
N THR A 616 9.64 -15.72 28.56
CA THR A 616 9.21 -16.81 29.47
C THR A 616 7.94 -17.51 28.98
N ALA A 617 7.33 -17.05 27.87
CA ALA A 617 6.10 -17.65 27.37
C ALA A 617 6.34 -19.07 26.82
N ALA A 618 5.48 -20.01 27.18
CA ALA A 618 5.51 -21.38 26.67
C ALA A 618 5.22 -21.37 25.15
N GLY A 619 6.21 -21.74 24.35
CA GLY A 619 6.11 -21.80 22.88
C GLY A 619 7.43 -22.18 22.23
N THR A 620 7.41 -22.52 20.96
CA THR A 620 8.52 -23.10 20.20
C THR A 620 9.65 -22.12 19.82
N SER A 621 9.46 -20.82 19.95
CA SER A 621 10.50 -19.81 19.72
C SER A 621 10.75 -19.00 20.98
N ARG A 622 11.89 -19.21 21.61
CA ARG A 622 12.36 -18.40 22.74
C ARG A 622 13.21 -17.28 22.19
N HIS A 623 12.75 -16.04 22.31
CA HIS A 623 13.60 -14.89 22.09
C HIS A 623 14.43 -14.62 23.35
N SER A 624 15.71 -14.44 23.16
CA SER A 624 16.65 -14.08 24.23
C SER A 624 17.42 -12.86 23.77
N PHE A 625 17.58 -11.89 24.67
CA PHE A 625 18.32 -10.68 24.39
C PHE A 625 19.39 -10.47 25.46
N TYR A 626 20.56 -10.06 25.03
CA TYR A 626 21.74 -9.85 25.85
C TYR A 626 22.15 -8.39 25.80
N LEU A 627 22.19 -7.73 26.96
CA LEU A 627 22.52 -6.34 27.10
C LEU A 627 24.01 -6.14 27.40
N TYR A 628 24.67 -5.27 26.65
CA TYR A 628 26.06 -4.87 26.85
C TYR A 628 26.14 -3.36 27.05
N SER A 629 27.03 -2.91 27.95
CA SER A 629 27.28 -1.47 28.18
C SER A 629 28.62 -1.06 27.56
N CYS A 630 28.62 -0.11 26.64
CA CYS A 630 29.83 0.41 26.06
C CYS A 630 30.78 1.02 27.10
N ALA A 631 30.24 1.60 28.17
CA ALA A 631 31.06 2.15 29.27
C ALA A 631 31.85 1.08 30.05
N ARG A 632 31.37 -0.19 30.06
CA ARG A 632 32.07 -1.30 30.73
C ARG A 632 33.02 -2.07 29.80
N LEU A 633 32.94 -1.82 28.49
CA LEU A 633 33.75 -2.50 27.49
C LEU A 633 34.99 -1.71 27.08
N ARG A 634 35.07 -0.44 27.41
CA ARG A 634 36.22 0.45 27.29
C ARG A 634 37.12 0.23 28.49
#